data_08129d57d51976732e0f78b0c68ac969
#
_entry.id   08129d57d51976732e0f78b0c68ac969
#
_cell.length_a   1.000
_cell.length_b   1.000
_cell.length_c   1.000
_cell.angle_alpha   90.00
_cell.angle_beta   90.00
_cell.angle_gamma   90.00
#
_symmetry.space_group_name_H-M   'P 1'
#
loop_
_entity.id
_entity.type
_entity.pdbx_description
1 polymer ?
#
loop_
_entity_poly.entity_id
_entity_poly.type
_entity_poly.pdbx_seq_one_letter_code
_entity_poly.pdbx_strand_id
1 'polypeptide(L)'
;MRVRSFGPLLPLASAASLSLVLAASAAAQTLPAIFPAPVSAKLTGEPLTLGDTVVLVQAGKPDAETEALVRRVLADAGVARIRTAAHLPARLDATYLVLGTGDSPLVGNALARAGATLPGQDEGYALATRAVDGGTLIVLAGKDGDGLYHAAHTLRQIVTGPGVPALTIADYPAMPVRGTIEGFYGKHWSMAERASHIGFLAGLKANTYIYSPKDEPFARDRWRDPYPAETLAQLDGLVEAANRQHVNFVYAISPGPSICYSSPADLDAIRRKFNAMRGIGVRSFYVALDDIEYTKWNCPGDEAAFGAPGQKAAASAQAKLLNAVQADLVAANDRGSLIMVPTEYYNATESPYKATLRKELDPRVVVQWTGTDVVPPSISVADARNATKAFGRKTLLWDNYPVNDYRESAGRLLLAPYARREAGLSAQLSGVVSNPMNQEAASRPAVMGLVAFAWNDRGYDADRTWHAAARYLAGGDSQVTAALLAFFDTQHLAPTFGTLPWQPQAPRLKALIDNTRDALASGDAAVQAEALDGLAAAAEQLATAPDLIRAGVVVPGFVAESAPWLDATALWGRALKLTVSGLVAALDPAGEDTATRLFAEAGGLAKKAEAIHSIPGAVRFDGPIKIADGVLDTFVRDAPGLVLPESAR
;
A
#
# COMPACT_ATOMS: atom_id res chain seq x y z
N MET A 1 42.40 97.71 11.72
CA MET A 1 41.28 97.13 11.00
C MET A 1 41.00 95.78 11.60
N ARG A 2 39.78 95.54 12.04
CA ARG A 2 39.42 94.48 13.02
C ARG A 2 39.29 93.09 12.36
N VAL A 3 40.02 92.10 12.89
CA VAL A 3 39.86 90.66 12.62
C VAL A 3 38.86 90.12 13.63
N ARG A 4 37.78 89.46 13.18
CA ARG A 4 36.86 88.71 14.03
C ARG A 4 37.20 87.22 13.93
N SER A 5 37.48 86.65 15.07
CA SER A 5 37.67 85.20 15.27
C SER A 5 36.34 84.48 15.27
N PHE A 6 36.26 83.33 14.54
CA PHE A 6 35.18 82.36 14.63
C PHE A 6 35.69 81.17 15.39
N GLY A 7 35.01 80.81 16.49
CA GLY A 7 35.25 79.60 17.25
C GLY A 7 34.52 78.36 16.63
N PRO A 8 34.94 77.11 16.93
CA PRO A 8 34.40 75.95 16.32
C PRO A 8 33.11 75.47 17.02
N LEU A 9 32.07 75.18 16.21
CA LEU A 9 30.85 74.49 16.62
C LEU A 9 31.08 72.98 16.64
N LEU A 10 30.85 72.33 17.78
CA LEU A 10 30.73 70.88 17.92
C LEU A 10 29.38 70.41 17.38
N PRO A 11 29.32 69.33 16.62
CA PRO A 11 28.05 68.65 16.31
C PRO A 11 27.61 67.73 17.42
N LEU A 12 26.37 67.94 17.90
CA LEU A 12 25.65 66.95 18.72
C LEU A 12 25.32 65.74 17.89
N ALA A 13 25.87 64.59 18.27
CA ALA A 13 25.48 63.28 17.71
C ALA A 13 24.18 62.80 18.39
N SER A 14 23.06 62.85 17.68
CA SER A 14 21.82 62.16 18.08
C SER A 14 21.95 60.67 17.84
N ALA A 15 22.06 59.87 18.90
CA ALA A 15 21.97 58.43 18.83
C ALA A 15 20.50 58.01 18.62
N ALA A 16 20.13 57.67 17.38
CA ALA A 16 18.87 57.03 17.07
C ALA A 16 19.02 55.52 17.35
N SER A 17 18.44 55.04 18.47
CA SER A 17 18.34 53.63 18.79
C SER A 17 17.36 52.94 17.82
N LEU A 18 17.88 52.22 16.85
CA LEU A 18 17.11 51.39 15.92
C LEU A 18 16.74 50.10 16.66
N SER A 19 15.52 50.05 17.23
CA SER A 19 14.95 48.80 17.77
C SER A 19 14.61 47.88 16.63
N LEU A 20 15.45 46.87 16.37
CA LEU A 20 15.17 45.78 15.46
C LEU A 20 14.07 44.90 16.11
N VAL A 21 12.81 45.11 15.73
CA VAL A 21 11.74 44.16 16.01
C VAL A 21 11.97 42.96 15.09
N LEU A 22 12.57 41.90 15.62
CA LEU A 22 12.56 40.56 15.00
C LEU A 22 11.10 40.08 14.99
N ALA A 23 10.40 40.33 13.90
CA ALA A 23 9.17 39.61 13.60
C ALA A 23 9.55 38.15 13.34
N ALA A 24 9.44 37.31 14.36
CA ALA A 24 9.45 35.87 14.18
C ALA A 24 8.27 35.55 13.24
N SER A 25 8.56 35.19 12.00
CA SER A 25 7.58 34.64 11.09
C SER A 25 7.04 33.38 11.77
N ALA A 26 5.83 33.43 12.30
CA ALA A 26 5.14 32.21 12.71
C ALA A 26 5.01 31.33 11.46
N ALA A 27 5.81 30.27 11.38
CA ALA A 27 5.66 29.28 10.34
C ALA A 27 4.21 28.80 10.39
N ALA A 28 3.48 28.93 9.29
CA ALA A 28 2.11 28.47 9.20
C ALA A 28 2.09 26.99 9.60
N GLN A 29 1.35 26.65 10.65
CA GLN A 29 1.23 25.28 11.10
C GLN A 29 0.57 24.46 9.98
N THR A 30 1.21 23.37 9.60
CA THR A 30 0.68 22.41 8.63
C THR A 30 0.04 21.23 9.34
N LEU A 31 -1.02 20.70 8.75
CA LEU A 31 -1.59 19.43 9.23
C LEU A 31 -0.51 18.34 9.22
N PRO A 32 -0.44 17.50 10.26
CA PRO A 32 0.46 16.35 10.25
C PRO A 32 0.12 15.43 9.08
N ALA A 33 1.12 14.73 8.57
CA ALA A 33 0.93 13.71 7.54
C ALA A 33 0.22 12.50 8.15
N ILE A 34 -1.09 12.38 7.92
CA ILE A 34 -1.93 11.26 8.36
C ILE A 34 -2.13 10.31 7.19
N PHE A 35 -1.91 9.03 7.43
CA PHE A 35 -2.05 7.98 6.44
C PHE A 35 -2.99 6.85 6.92
N PRO A 36 -3.98 6.42 6.12
CA PRO A 36 -4.50 7.07 4.91
C PRO A 36 -4.98 8.50 5.19
N ALA A 37 -5.04 9.34 4.13
CA ALA A 37 -5.51 10.72 4.27
C ALA A 37 -6.96 10.74 4.75
N PRO A 38 -7.27 11.43 5.86
CA PRO A 38 -8.61 11.44 6.42
C PRO A 38 -9.60 12.21 5.54
N VAL A 39 -10.88 11.87 5.64
CA VAL A 39 -11.97 12.58 4.94
C VAL A 39 -12.02 14.05 5.36
N SER A 40 -11.81 14.34 6.64
CA SER A 40 -11.75 15.71 7.16
C SER A 40 -10.76 15.82 8.32
N ALA A 41 -9.86 16.78 8.23
CA ALA A 41 -8.96 17.17 9.31
C ALA A 41 -8.77 18.69 9.32
N LYS A 42 -8.79 19.31 10.52
CA LYS A 42 -8.65 20.76 10.70
C LYS A 42 -7.83 21.07 11.93
N LEU A 43 -6.85 21.95 11.81
CA LEU A 43 -6.18 22.56 12.96
C LEU A 43 -7.15 23.48 13.69
N THR A 44 -7.12 23.47 15.03
CA THR A 44 -8.04 24.22 15.89
C THR A 44 -7.34 25.17 16.86
N GLY A 45 -6.03 25.18 16.88
CA GLY A 45 -5.23 26.03 17.77
C GLY A 45 -3.75 25.67 17.74
N GLU A 46 -3.01 26.23 18.70
CA GLU A 46 -1.59 25.95 18.91
C GLU A 46 -1.36 24.49 19.35
N PRO A 47 -0.17 23.91 19.06
CA PRO A 47 0.18 22.58 19.55
C PRO A 47 0.07 22.47 21.07
N LEU A 48 -0.31 21.28 21.54
CA LEU A 48 -0.52 20.97 22.94
C LEU A 48 0.60 20.05 23.44
N THR A 49 0.81 20.05 24.76
CA THR A 49 1.75 19.15 25.43
C THR A 49 0.97 18.17 26.30
N LEU A 50 1.34 16.89 26.27
CA LEU A 50 0.66 15.82 27.03
C LEU A 50 1.07 15.88 28.49
N GLY A 51 1.90 16.44 29.06
CA GLY A 51 2.32 16.38 30.48
C GLY A 51 2.72 14.97 30.94
N ASP A 52 3.30 14.91 32.14
CA ASP A 52 3.82 13.65 32.70
C ASP A 52 2.72 12.66 33.13
N THR A 53 1.51 13.15 33.28
CA THR A 53 0.35 12.34 33.72
C THR A 53 -0.80 12.55 32.78
N VAL A 54 -1.34 11.45 32.23
CA VAL A 54 -2.57 11.44 31.43
C VAL A 54 -3.66 10.68 32.21
N VAL A 55 -4.84 11.26 32.29
CA VAL A 55 -6.03 10.63 32.87
C VAL A 55 -6.83 9.99 31.76
N LEU A 56 -6.81 8.65 31.70
CA LEU A 56 -7.61 7.87 30.75
C LEU A 56 -9.03 7.71 31.27
N VAL A 57 -10.01 8.21 30.52
CA VAL A 57 -11.44 8.10 30.83
C VAL A 57 -12.06 7.15 29.81
N GLN A 58 -12.40 5.94 30.25
CA GLN A 58 -12.99 4.90 29.40
C GLN A 58 -14.52 5.00 29.41
N ALA A 59 -15.09 5.12 28.25
CA ALA A 59 -16.53 5.11 28.05
C ALA A 59 -16.98 3.75 27.47
N GLY A 60 -17.46 2.89 28.34
CA GLY A 60 -17.70 1.49 28.03
C GLY A 60 -16.46 0.63 28.28
N LYS A 61 -16.34 -0.47 27.54
CA LYS A 61 -15.19 -1.38 27.63
C LYS A 61 -14.56 -1.51 26.23
N PRO A 62 -13.58 -0.65 25.89
CA PRO A 62 -12.82 -0.84 24.65
C PRO A 62 -12.16 -2.22 24.68
N ASP A 63 -11.89 -2.81 23.52
CA ASP A 63 -11.14 -4.05 23.45
C ASP A 63 -9.71 -3.87 23.96
N ALA A 64 -9.08 -4.98 24.33
CA ALA A 64 -7.77 -4.95 24.98
C ALA A 64 -6.66 -4.41 24.05
N GLU A 65 -6.75 -4.66 22.74
CA GLU A 65 -5.71 -4.22 21.79
C GLU A 65 -5.81 -2.71 21.53
N THR A 66 -7.02 -2.18 21.40
CA THR A 66 -7.25 -0.73 21.30
C THR A 66 -6.70 0.01 22.52
N GLU A 67 -7.02 -0.47 23.73
CA GLU A 67 -6.49 0.12 24.95
C GLU A 67 -4.96 0.01 25.02
N ALA A 68 -4.40 -1.16 24.71
CA ALA A 68 -2.95 -1.38 24.70
C ALA A 68 -2.24 -0.47 23.70
N LEU A 69 -2.81 -0.26 22.51
CA LEU A 69 -2.28 0.66 21.50
C LEU A 69 -2.22 2.09 22.03
N VAL A 70 -3.32 2.59 22.64
CA VAL A 70 -3.35 3.95 23.22
C VAL A 70 -2.31 4.09 24.32
N ARG A 71 -2.18 3.09 25.21
CA ARG A 71 -1.18 3.11 26.29
C ARG A 71 0.25 3.10 25.75
N ARG A 72 0.55 2.33 24.70
CA ARG A 72 1.85 2.35 24.01
C ARG A 72 2.15 3.74 23.44
N VAL A 73 1.18 4.35 22.72
CA VAL A 73 1.35 5.70 22.16
C VAL A 73 1.69 6.73 23.23
N LEU A 74 1.01 6.69 24.37
CA LEU A 74 1.28 7.60 25.49
C LEU A 74 2.66 7.33 26.14
N ALA A 75 3.04 6.07 26.28
CA ALA A 75 4.36 5.70 26.83
C ALA A 75 5.49 6.15 25.88
N ASP A 76 5.35 5.92 24.57
CA ASP A 76 6.32 6.35 23.55
C ASP A 76 6.43 7.88 23.48
N ALA A 77 5.35 8.58 23.84
CA ALA A 77 5.32 10.04 23.97
C ALA A 77 6.00 10.57 25.26
N GLY A 78 6.47 9.69 26.14
CA GLY A 78 7.13 10.06 27.39
C GLY A 78 6.19 10.29 28.59
N VAL A 79 4.92 9.87 28.49
CA VAL A 79 3.96 9.97 29.61
C VAL A 79 4.38 9.00 30.72
N ALA A 80 4.79 9.54 31.87
CA ALA A 80 5.31 8.75 32.98
C ALA A 80 4.21 7.99 33.76
N ARG A 81 2.99 8.52 33.78
CA ARG A 81 1.87 7.94 34.54
C ARG A 81 0.56 8.02 33.75
N ILE A 82 -0.14 6.90 33.66
CA ILE A 82 -1.49 6.82 33.13
C ILE A 82 -2.42 6.43 34.29
N ARG A 83 -3.34 7.34 34.68
CA ARG A 83 -4.38 7.08 35.64
C ARG A 83 -5.70 6.80 34.95
N THR A 84 -6.51 5.92 35.50
CA THR A 84 -7.87 5.68 34.96
C THR A 84 -8.89 6.41 35.82
N ALA A 85 -9.88 7.05 35.20
CA ALA A 85 -11.02 7.67 35.85
C ALA A 85 -12.35 7.25 35.19
N ALA A 86 -13.40 7.20 36.01
CA ALA A 86 -14.73 6.84 35.52
C ALA A 86 -15.49 8.01 34.85
N HIS A 87 -15.07 9.24 35.11
CA HIS A 87 -15.77 10.45 34.69
C HIS A 87 -14.81 11.51 34.18
N LEU A 88 -15.27 12.31 33.22
CA LEU A 88 -14.60 13.53 32.78
C LEU A 88 -15.06 14.68 33.72
N PRO A 89 -14.16 15.36 34.44
CA PRO A 89 -14.55 16.45 35.32
C PRO A 89 -15.06 17.68 34.54
N ALA A 90 -15.85 18.52 35.20
CA ALA A 90 -16.35 19.74 34.60
C ALA A 90 -15.23 20.71 34.20
N ARG A 91 -14.16 20.82 35.02
CA ARG A 91 -12.96 21.60 34.74
C ARG A 91 -11.76 20.68 34.62
N LEU A 92 -10.92 20.89 33.60
CA LEU A 92 -9.71 20.11 33.35
C LEU A 92 -8.51 20.82 33.97
N ASP A 93 -7.71 20.07 34.70
CA ASP A 93 -6.48 20.51 35.38
C ASP A 93 -5.25 19.71 34.94
N ALA A 94 -5.44 18.77 33.99
CA ALA A 94 -4.41 17.90 33.45
C ALA A 94 -4.76 17.52 32.01
N THR A 95 -4.02 16.56 31.43
CA THR A 95 -4.39 15.92 30.16
C THR A 95 -5.38 14.78 30.42
N TYR A 96 -6.57 14.88 29.82
CA TYR A 96 -7.61 13.85 29.85
C TYR A 96 -7.76 13.24 28.45
N LEU A 97 -7.70 11.93 28.36
CA LEU A 97 -7.96 11.17 27.14
C LEU A 97 -9.24 10.36 27.33
N VAL A 98 -10.28 10.73 26.58
CA VAL A 98 -11.57 10.01 26.53
C VAL A 98 -11.52 9.00 25.40
N LEU A 99 -11.81 7.72 25.70
CA LEU A 99 -11.77 6.59 24.78
C LEU A 99 -13.10 5.83 24.84
N GLY A 100 -13.82 5.73 23.71
CA GLY A 100 -15.07 4.97 23.68
C GLY A 100 -15.86 5.07 22.38
N THR A 101 -17.00 4.39 22.34
CA THR A 101 -17.92 4.39 21.19
C THR A 101 -19.02 5.44 21.34
N GLY A 102 -19.61 5.83 20.21
CA GLY A 102 -20.57 6.93 20.11
C GLY A 102 -21.92 6.71 20.77
N ASP A 103 -22.23 5.51 21.22
CA ASP A 103 -23.42 5.17 22.02
C ASP A 103 -23.31 5.66 23.48
N SER A 104 -22.11 6.04 23.93
CA SER A 104 -21.89 6.56 25.26
C SER A 104 -22.19 8.06 25.38
N PRO A 105 -23.07 8.48 26.32
CA PRO A 105 -23.31 9.90 26.61
C PRO A 105 -22.02 10.65 27.02
N LEU A 106 -21.06 9.97 27.67
CA LEU A 106 -19.78 10.53 28.06
C LEU A 106 -18.96 10.93 26.82
N VAL A 107 -18.92 10.07 25.79
CA VAL A 107 -18.24 10.35 24.52
C VAL A 107 -18.92 11.53 23.81
N GLY A 108 -20.25 11.54 23.75
CA GLY A 108 -21.01 12.65 23.15
C GLY A 108 -20.71 14.00 23.83
N ASN A 109 -20.66 14.04 25.15
CA ASN A 109 -20.30 15.23 25.91
C ASN A 109 -18.83 15.65 25.67
N ALA A 110 -17.91 14.71 25.62
CA ALA A 110 -16.49 15.00 25.34
C ALA A 110 -16.28 15.56 23.93
N LEU A 111 -16.94 14.99 22.91
CA LEU A 111 -16.92 15.49 21.54
C LEU A 111 -17.48 16.90 21.45
N ALA A 112 -18.62 17.19 22.11
CA ALA A 112 -19.20 18.53 22.14
C ALA A 112 -18.23 19.56 22.76
N ARG A 113 -17.58 19.21 23.87
CA ARG A 113 -16.55 20.07 24.51
C ARG A 113 -15.33 20.27 23.61
N ALA A 114 -14.94 19.26 22.84
CA ALA A 114 -13.83 19.35 21.90
C ALA A 114 -14.21 20.03 20.57
N GLY A 115 -15.49 20.26 20.31
CA GLY A 115 -15.99 20.84 19.05
C GLY A 115 -15.87 19.90 17.86
N ALA A 116 -16.03 18.59 18.09
CA ALA A 116 -15.92 17.55 17.07
C ALA A 116 -17.24 16.79 16.90
N THR A 117 -17.41 16.17 15.73
CA THR A 117 -18.60 15.38 15.38
C THR A 117 -18.18 13.99 14.93
N LEU A 118 -18.84 12.95 15.44
CA LEU A 118 -18.62 11.56 15.05
C LEU A 118 -19.37 11.26 13.74
N PRO A 119 -18.68 10.71 12.71
CA PRO A 119 -19.35 10.20 11.51
C PRO A 119 -20.29 9.04 11.81
N GLY A 120 -21.37 8.92 11.03
CA GLY A 120 -22.37 7.85 11.18
C GLY A 120 -22.05 6.57 10.40
N GLN A 121 -21.02 6.57 9.57
CA GLN A 121 -20.59 5.43 8.76
C GLN A 121 -19.93 4.35 9.63
N ASP A 122 -20.07 3.09 9.24
CA ASP A 122 -19.39 1.96 9.87
C ASP A 122 -17.87 2.17 9.82
N GLU A 123 -17.18 1.71 10.85
CA GLU A 123 -15.74 1.95 11.06
C GLU A 123 -15.35 3.44 11.15
N GLY A 124 -16.32 4.36 11.18
CA GLY A 124 -16.10 5.79 11.28
C GLY A 124 -15.59 6.19 12.67
N TYR A 125 -14.77 7.26 12.72
CA TYR A 125 -14.25 7.77 13.99
C TYR A 125 -14.13 9.29 13.98
N ALA A 126 -14.12 9.85 15.19
CA ALA A 126 -13.67 11.22 15.45
C ALA A 126 -12.47 11.21 16.38
N LEU A 127 -11.49 12.04 16.07
CA LEU A 127 -10.37 12.35 16.94
C LEU A 127 -10.31 13.85 17.15
N ALA A 128 -10.25 14.29 18.39
CA ALA A 128 -10.10 15.71 18.71
C ALA A 128 -9.05 15.93 19.80
N THR A 129 -8.26 16.96 19.64
CA THR A 129 -7.26 17.41 20.61
C THR A 129 -7.43 18.90 20.81
N ARG A 130 -7.67 19.34 22.06
CA ARG A 130 -8.00 20.73 22.35
C ARG A 130 -7.58 21.16 23.75
N ALA A 131 -7.14 22.41 23.91
CA ALA A 131 -7.04 23.05 25.20
C ALA A 131 -8.44 23.38 25.74
N VAL A 132 -8.78 22.97 26.95
CA VAL A 132 -10.08 23.19 27.59
C VAL A 132 -9.86 23.51 29.08
N ASP A 133 -10.35 24.64 29.55
CA ASP A 133 -10.34 25.07 30.96
C ASP A 133 -8.96 25.06 31.66
N GLY A 134 -7.87 25.15 30.90
CA GLY A 134 -6.50 25.10 31.42
C GLY A 134 -5.83 23.71 31.37
N GLY A 135 -6.57 22.67 30.98
CA GLY A 135 -6.04 21.33 30.67
C GLY A 135 -6.09 20.99 29.19
N THR A 136 -5.69 19.77 28.86
CA THR A 136 -5.76 19.21 27.51
C THR A 136 -6.85 18.12 27.44
N LEU A 137 -7.73 18.21 26.46
CA LEU A 137 -8.73 17.19 26.15
C LEU A 137 -8.36 16.48 24.86
N ILE A 138 -8.22 15.16 24.92
CA ILE A 138 -8.09 14.27 23.77
C ILE A 138 -9.32 13.37 23.75
N VAL A 139 -10.00 13.28 22.62
CA VAL A 139 -11.17 12.42 22.44
C VAL A 139 -10.90 11.46 21.29
N LEU A 140 -10.98 10.17 21.57
CA LEU A 140 -11.00 9.09 20.58
C LEU A 140 -12.39 8.47 20.62
N ALA A 141 -13.18 8.69 19.59
CA ALA A 141 -14.54 8.21 19.49
C ALA A 141 -14.72 7.38 18.23
N GLY A 142 -15.11 6.11 18.38
CA GLY A 142 -15.49 5.25 17.25
C GLY A 142 -17.00 5.17 17.08
N LYS A 143 -17.49 5.04 15.84
CA LYS A 143 -18.87 4.64 15.56
C LYS A 143 -19.14 3.25 16.14
N ASP A 144 -18.13 2.39 16.06
CA ASP A 144 -18.06 1.02 16.56
C ASP A 144 -16.65 0.74 17.10
N GLY A 145 -16.35 -0.51 17.46
CA GLY A 145 -15.03 -0.93 17.95
C GLY A 145 -13.92 -0.73 16.93
N ASP A 146 -14.21 -1.02 15.66
CA ASP A 146 -13.24 -0.90 14.57
C ASP A 146 -12.88 0.57 14.32
N GLY A 147 -13.88 1.46 14.31
CA GLY A 147 -13.65 2.90 14.24
C GLY A 147 -12.83 3.43 15.41
N LEU A 148 -13.06 2.91 16.62
CA LEU A 148 -12.27 3.30 17.79
C LEU A 148 -10.80 2.86 17.67
N TYR A 149 -10.56 1.65 17.14
CA TYR A 149 -9.22 1.15 16.83
C TYR A 149 -8.51 2.02 15.77
N HIS A 150 -9.24 2.45 14.73
CA HIS A 150 -8.71 3.37 13.72
C HIS A 150 -8.37 4.75 14.29
N ALA A 151 -9.16 5.26 15.25
CA ALA A 151 -8.82 6.50 15.96
C ALA A 151 -7.50 6.36 16.75
N ALA A 152 -7.28 5.23 17.41
CA ALA A 152 -6.04 4.95 18.13
C ALA A 152 -4.82 4.89 17.19
N HIS A 153 -4.97 4.28 16.00
CA HIS A 153 -3.92 4.31 14.96
C HIS A 153 -3.63 5.72 14.45
N THR A 154 -4.65 6.57 14.33
CA THR A 154 -4.46 7.97 13.95
C THR A 154 -3.77 8.76 15.07
N LEU A 155 -4.12 8.53 16.33
CA LEU A 155 -3.40 9.13 17.46
C LEU A 155 -1.91 8.84 17.40
N ARG A 156 -1.52 7.59 17.12
CA ARG A 156 -0.10 7.18 16.96
C ARG A 156 0.64 7.99 15.89
N GLN A 157 -0.05 8.42 14.83
CA GLN A 157 0.56 9.16 13.73
C GLN A 157 0.74 10.65 14.04
N ILE A 158 -0.09 11.22 14.90
CA ILE A 158 -0.08 12.67 15.19
C ILE A 158 0.67 13.05 16.46
N VAL A 159 0.92 12.10 17.35
CA VAL A 159 1.71 12.33 18.57
C VAL A 159 3.20 12.27 18.22
N THR A 160 3.95 13.30 18.60
CA THR A 160 5.40 13.38 18.35
C THR A 160 6.10 13.80 19.64
N GLY A 161 6.78 12.85 20.29
CA GLY A 161 7.26 13.06 21.65
C GLY A 161 6.11 13.53 22.56
N PRO A 162 6.31 14.50 23.44
CA PRO A 162 5.24 15.01 24.32
C PRO A 162 4.24 15.92 23.59
N GLY A 163 4.44 16.21 22.30
CA GLY A 163 3.63 17.15 21.53
C GLY A 163 2.46 16.45 20.81
N VAL A 164 1.31 17.13 20.77
CA VAL A 164 0.16 16.75 19.98
C VAL A 164 -0.45 18.00 19.34
N PRO A 165 -0.76 18.01 18.01
CA PRO A 165 -1.38 19.17 17.36
C PRO A 165 -2.79 19.37 17.92
N ALA A 166 -3.22 20.63 18.08
CA ALA A 166 -4.63 20.94 18.33
C ALA A 166 -5.41 20.80 17.02
N LEU A 167 -6.28 19.78 16.94
CA LEU A 167 -7.01 19.49 15.70
C LEU A 167 -8.34 18.76 15.96
N THR A 168 -9.17 18.69 14.92
CA THR A 168 -10.30 17.77 14.83
C THR A 168 -10.22 16.96 13.56
N ILE A 169 -10.51 15.67 13.66
CA ILE A 169 -10.60 14.72 12.55
C ILE A 169 -11.98 14.06 12.61
N ALA A 170 -12.64 13.96 11.45
CA ALA A 170 -13.80 13.11 11.23
C ALA A 170 -13.52 12.25 9.99
N ASP A 171 -13.48 10.92 10.16
CA ASP A 171 -12.93 10.03 9.17
C ASP A 171 -13.66 8.70 9.13
N TYR A 172 -13.72 8.07 7.96
CA TYR A 172 -14.36 6.78 7.72
C TYR A 172 -13.91 6.20 6.38
N PRO A 173 -13.92 4.86 6.21
CA PRO A 173 -13.56 4.24 4.95
C PRO A 173 -14.62 4.43 3.86
N ALA A 174 -14.19 4.68 2.63
CA ALA A 174 -15.09 4.74 1.47
C ALA A 174 -15.50 3.34 0.97
N MET A 175 -14.66 2.32 1.18
CA MET A 175 -14.95 0.93 0.81
C MET A 175 -15.00 0.03 2.05
N PRO A 176 -16.05 -0.80 2.21
CA PRO A 176 -16.21 -1.65 3.40
C PRO A 176 -15.22 -2.82 3.46
N VAL A 177 -14.76 -3.34 2.30
CA VAL A 177 -13.72 -4.39 2.21
C VAL A 177 -12.48 -3.79 1.60
N ARG A 178 -11.35 -3.88 2.29
CA ARG A 178 -10.06 -3.33 1.85
C ARG A 178 -8.90 -4.07 2.49
N GLY A 179 -7.96 -4.51 1.66
CA GLY A 179 -6.83 -5.31 2.14
C GLY A 179 -6.13 -6.08 1.05
N THR A 180 -5.78 -7.32 1.32
CA THR A 180 -5.03 -8.17 0.39
C THR A 180 -5.63 -9.56 0.25
N ILE A 181 -5.37 -10.17 -0.90
CA ILE A 181 -5.56 -11.59 -1.15
C ILE A 181 -4.22 -12.22 -1.52
N GLU A 182 -3.74 -13.18 -0.74
CA GLU A 182 -2.58 -14.00 -1.08
C GLU A 182 -2.99 -14.99 -2.16
N GLY A 183 -3.17 -14.49 -3.41
CA GLY A 183 -3.76 -15.22 -4.51
C GLY A 183 -2.79 -15.52 -5.67
N PHE A 184 -1.50 -15.34 -5.45
CA PHE A 184 -0.45 -15.55 -6.43
C PHE A 184 0.03 -17.01 -6.47
N TYR A 185 0.64 -17.38 -7.59
CA TYR A 185 1.36 -18.64 -7.78
C TYR A 185 2.85 -18.49 -7.39
N GLY A 186 3.51 -19.63 -7.16
CA GLY A 186 4.91 -19.69 -6.77
C GLY A 186 5.08 -19.75 -5.26
N LYS A 187 6.26 -19.35 -4.77
CA LYS A 187 6.54 -19.40 -3.35
C LYS A 187 5.56 -18.53 -2.56
N HIS A 188 4.75 -19.18 -1.76
CA HIS A 188 3.84 -18.51 -0.83
C HIS A 188 4.60 -17.94 0.38
N TRP A 189 4.00 -16.96 1.04
CA TRP A 189 4.58 -16.35 2.23
C TRP A 189 4.71 -17.33 3.39
N SER A 190 5.74 -17.18 4.20
CA SER A 190 5.88 -17.87 5.47
C SER A 190 4.84 -17.40 6.49
N MET A 191 4.62 -18.17 7.54
CA MET A 191 3.71 -17.77 8.64
C MET A 191 4.17 -16.48 9.33
N ALA A 192 5.48 -16.24 9.41
CA ALA A 192 6.04 -15.01 9.96
C ALA A 192 5.78 -13.79 9.05
N GLU A 193 5.94 -13.93 7.73
CA GLU A 193 5.60 -12.90 6.76
C GLU A 193 4.11 -12.57 6.79
N ARG A 194 3.22 -13.58 6.87
CA ARG A 194 1.78 -13.40 7.02
C ARG A 194 1.40 -12.64 8.30
N ALA A 195 2.01 -13.02 9.44
CA ALA A 195 1.77 -12.33 10.72
C ALA A 195 2.23 -10.86 10.65
N SER A 196 3.39 -10.61 10.06
CA SER A 196 3.91 -9.26 9.80
C SER A 196 2.99 -8.44 8.90
N HIS A 197 2.48 -9.07 7.83
CA HIS A 197 1.55 -8.45 6.88
C HIS A 197 0.20 -8.09 7.53
N ILE A 198 -0.35 -8.96 8.37
CA ILE A 198 -1.59 -8.67 9.12
C ILE A 198 -1.40 -7.44 10.01
N GLY A 199 -0.27 -7.34 10.73
CA GLY A 199 0.06 -6.17 11.54
C GLY A 199 0.25 -4.89 10.70
N PHE A 200 0.83 -5.02 9.51
CA PHE A 200 0.95 -3.94 8.55
C PHE A 200 -0.42 -3.46 8.06
N LEU A 201 -1.31 -4.36 7.65
CA LEU A 201 -2.68 -4.05 7.24
C LEU A 201 -3.45 -3.30 8.33
N ALA A 202 -3.40 -3.78 9.57
CA ALA A 202 -4.02 -3.12 10.72
C ALA A 202 -3.52 -1.68 10.90
N GLY A 203 -2.20 -1.48 10.79
CA GLY A 203 -1.57 -0.16 10.87
C GLY A 203 -2.03 0.84 9.81
N LEU A 204 -2.50 0.33 8.67
CA LEU A 204 -3.05 1.11 7.55
C LEU A 204 -4.58 1.27 7.62
N LYS A 205 -5.25 0.74 8.63
CA LYS A 205 -6.72 0.67 8.71
C LYS A 205 -7.36 -0.20 7.61
N ALA A 206 -6.61 -1.14 7.03
CA ALA A 206 -7.16 -2.22 6.22
C ALA A 206 -7.81 -3.26 7.14
N ASN A 207 -8.86 -3.90 6.65
CA ASN A 207 -9.69 -4.80 7.47
C ASN A 207 -9.79 -6.23 6.94
N THR A 208 -9.06 -6.58 5.87
CA THR A 208 -9.25 -7.89 5.21
C THR A 208 -7.92 -8.49 4.77
N TYR A 209 -7.68 -9.73 5.17
CA TYR A 209 -6.64 -10.59 4.63
C TYR A 209 -7.27 -11.91 4.15
N ILE A 210 -7.18 -12.20 2.84
CA ILE A 210 -7.69 -13.43 2.24
C ILE A 210 -6.54 -14.42 2.07
N TYR A 211 -6.58 -15.50 2.83
CA TYR A 211 -5.64 -16.62 2.72
C TYR A 211 -6.06 -17.53 1.57
N SER A 212 -5.43 -17.36 0.40
CA SER A 212 -5.75 -18.08 -0.85
C SER A 212 -4.50 -18.48 -1.65
N PRO A 213 -3.41 -18.95 -1.03
CA PRO A 213 -2.18 -19.26 -1.75
C PRO A 213 -2.42 -20.40 -2.75
N LYS A 214 -2.04 -20.17 -4.03
CA LYS A 214 -2.33 -21.09 -5.13
C LYS A 214 -1.54 -22.41 -5.05
N ASP A 215 -0.35 -22.37 -4.47
CA ASP A 215 0.54 -23.54 -4.35
C ASP A 215 0.49 -24.18 -2.95
N GLU A 216 -0.53 -23.86 -2.15
CA GLU A 216 -0.79 -24.48 -0.85
C GLU A 216 -1.67 -25.73 -1.03
N PRO A 217 -1.13 -26.94 -0.71
CA PRO A 217 -1.79 -28.20 -1.08
C PRO A 217 -3.18 -28.39 -0.46
N PHE A 218 -3.35 -28.04 0.81
CA PHE A 218 -4.59 -28.32 1.57
C PHE A 218 -5.73 -27.33 1.27
N ALA A 219 -5.43 -26.21 0.61
CA ALA A 219 -6.44 -25.30 0.09
C ALA A 219 -6.81 -25.60 -1.38
N ARG A 220 -5.96 -26.33 -2.14
CA ARG A 220 -6.17 -26.57 -3.57
C ARG A 220 -6.12 -28.08 -3.94
N ASP A 221 -4.94 -28.67 -4.13
CA ASP A 221 -4.81 -30.03 -4.70
C ASP A 221 -5.36 -31.11 -3.77
N ARG A 222 -5.16 -30.92 -2.48
CA ARG A 222 -5.59 -31.82 -1.40
C ARG A 222 -6.68 -31.19 -0.53
N TRP A 223 -7.53 -30.38 -1.12
CA TRP A 223 -8.54 -29.61 -0.38
C TRP A 223 -9.52 -30.50 0.42
N ARG A 224 -9.69 -31.77 0.05
CA ARG A 224 -10.52 -32.73 0.80
C ARG A 224 -9.85 -33.19 2.09
N ASP A 225 -8.52 -33.17 2.15
CA ASP A 225 -7.76 -33.65 3.29
C ASP A 225 -7.77 -32.65 4.45
N PRO A 226 -7.76 -33.10 5.71
CA PRO A 226 -7.58 -32.22 6.85
C PRO A 226 -6.15 -31.60 6.82
N TYR A 227 -6.01 -30.43 7.40
CA TYR A 227 -4.68 -29.90 7.67
C TYR A 227 -3.92 -30.75 8.68
N PRO A 228 -2.57 -30.90 8.54
CA PRO A 228 -1.74 -31.40 9.62
C PRO A 228 -1.93 -30.56 10.89
N ALA A 229 -1.85 -31.20 12.06
CA ALA A 229 -2.10 -30.52 13.34
C ALA A 229 -1.17 -29.30 13.57
N GLU A 230 0.10 -29.43 13.16
CA GLU A 230 1.07 -28.32 13.26
C GLU A 230 0.68 -27.13 12.38
N THR A 231 0.32 -27.37 11.12
CA THR A 231 -0.13 -26.32 10.20
C THR A 231 -1.42 -25.66 10.69
N LEU A 232 -2.35 -26.46 11.22
CA LEU A 232 -3.59 -25.92 11.79
C LEU A 232 -3.31 -25.04 13.01
N ALA A 233 -2.37 -25.41 13.88
CA ALA A 233 -1.96 -24.59 15.02
C ALA A 233 -1.28 -23.27 14.59
N GLN A 234 -0.49 -23.30 13.51
CA GLN A 234 0.09 -22.08 12.94
C GLN A 234 -0.98 -21.15 12.35
N LEU A 235 -1.97 -21.70 11.65
CA LEU A 235 -3.12 -20.94 11.14
C LEU A 235 -3.96 -20.37 12.30
N ASP A 236 -4.15 -21.10 13.39
CA ASP A 236 -4.86 -20.62 14.59
C ASP A 236 -4.19 -19.37 15.15
N GLY A 237 -2.85 -19.37 15.29
CA GLY A 237 -2.09 -18.19 15.73
C GLY A 237 -2.25 -16.98 14.80
N LEU A 238 -2.33 -17.19 13.47
CA LEU A 238 -2.58 -16.12 12.51
C LEU A 238 -4.01 -15.57 12.61
N VAL A 239 -5.00 -16.44 12.74
CA VAL A 239 -6.42 -16.06 12.89
C VAL A 239 -6.62 -15.28 14.18
N GLU A 240 -6.01 -15.72 15.28
CA GLU A 240 -6.05 -14.99 16.56
C GLU A 240 -5.40 -13.61 16.44
N ALA A 241 -4.21 -13.53 15.81
CA ALA A 241 -3.51 -12.27 15.58
C ALA A 241 -4.33 -11.29 14.71
N ALA A 242 -4.97 -11.80 13.65
CA ALA A 242 -5.84 -11.00 12.78
C ALA A 242 -7.06 -10.47 13.55
N ASN A 243 -7.76 -11.33 14.28
CA ASN A 243 -8.94 -10.96 15.05
C ASN A 243 -8.62 -9.90 16.11
N ARG A 244 -7.49 -10.01 16.82
CA ARG A 244 -7.05 -8.99 17.79
C ARG A 244 -6.74 -7.65 17.15
N GLN A 245 -6.28 -7.64 15.91
CA GLN A 245 -5.88 -6.44 15.18
C GLN A 245 -6.97 -5.92 14.24
N HIS A 246 -8.22 -6.32 14.43
CA HIS A 246 -9.38 -5.88 13.64
C HIS A 246 -9.23 -6.16 12.12
N VAL A 247 -8.46 -7.20 11.77
CA VAL A 247 -8.33 -7.69 10.40
C VAL A 247 -9.13 -8.98 10.25
N ASN A 248 -10.09 -8.99 9.34
CA ASN A 248 -10.88 -10.17 9.02
C ASN A 248 -10.03 -11.18 8.26
N PHE A 249 -9.74 -12.33 8.88
CA PHE A 249 -9.08 -13.44 8.23
C PHE A 249 -10.11 -14.24 7.42
N VAL A 250 -9.99 -14.20 6.10
CA VAL A 250 -10.85 -14.94 5.17
C VAL A 250 -10.14 -16.21 4.71
N TYR A 251 -10.70 -17.36 4.98
CA TYR A 251 -10.14 -18.64 4.52
C TYR A 251 -10.69 -19.02 3.15
N ALA A 252 -9.80 -19.20 2.16
CA ALA A 252 -10.15 -19.63 0.82
C ALA A 252 -9.87 -21.12 0.58
N ILE A 253 -10.72 -21.74 -0.25
CA ILE A 253 -10.53 -23.09 -0.80
C ILE A 253 -10.68 -23.01 -2.32
N SER A 254 -9.81 -23.72 -3.07
CA SER A 254 -9.79 -23.74 -4.54
C SER A 254 -10.10 -25.16 -5.06
N PRO A 255 -11.35 -25.64 -4.96
CA PRO A 255 -11.70 -27.03 -5.28
C PRO A 255 -11.85 -27.29 -6.77
N GLY A 256 -11.92 -26.24 -7.61
CA GLY A 256 -12.29 -26.29 -9.04
C GLY A 256 -11.59 -27.33 -9.88
N PRO A 257 -10.26 -27.54 -9.75
CA PRO A 257 -9.53 -28.52 -10.57
C PRO A 257 -10.00 -29.98 -10.41
N SER A 258 -10.65 -30.34 -9.31
CA SER A 258 -10.99 -31.74 -9.01
C SER A 258 -12.39 -31.97 -8.42
N ILE A 259 -13.18 -30.92 -8.21
CA ILE A 259 -14.51 -31.05 -7.59
C ILE A 259 -15.50 -31.76 -8.52
N CYS A 260 -16.34 -32.63 -7.93
CA CYS A 260 -17.56 -33.16 -8.53
C CYS A 260 -18.74 -32.38 -7.92
N TYR A 261 -19.33 -31.45 -8.66
CA TYR A 261 -20.39 -30.54 -8.17
C TYR A 261 -21.68 -31.28 -7.76
N SER A 262 -21.95 -32.44 -8.36
CA SER A 262 -23.09 -33.30 -8.05
C SER A 262 -22.86 -34.22 -6.85
N SER A 263 -21.61 -34.36 -6.37
CA SER A 263 -21.24 -35.27 -5.29
C SER A 263 -21.56 -34.68 -3.91
N PRO A 264 -22.46 -35.32 -3.13
CA PRO A 264 -22.67 -34.94 -1.74
C PRO A 264 -21.39 -35.04 -0.90
N ALA A 265 -20.52 -36.03 -1.20
CA ALA A 265 -19.26 -36.20 -0.47
C ALA A 265 -18.29 -35.05 -0.63
N ASP A 266 -18.28 -34.38 -1.79
CA ASP A 266 -17.45 -33.19 -2.03
C ASP A 266 -17.99 -31.98 -1.30
N LEU A 267 -19.29 -31.75 -1.29
CA LEU A 267 -19.91 -30.71 -0.47
C LEU A 267 -19.62 -30.94 1.02
N ASP A 268 -19.73 -32.19 1.49
CA ASP A 268 -19.41 -32.54 2.87
C ASP A 268 -17.91 -32.36 3.20
N ALA A 269 -17.02 -32.53 2.23
CA ALA A 269 -15.59 -32.25 2.40
C ALA A 269 -15.34 -30.76 2.60
N ILE A 270 -16.01 -29.88 1.83
CA ILE A 270 -15.97 -28.41 2.04
C ILE A 270 -16.49 -28.07 3.44
N ARG A 271 -17.63 -28.64 3.84
CA ARG A 271 -18.22 -28.45 5.18
C ARG A 271 -17.25 -28.82 6.30
N ARG A 272 -16.61 -29.99 6.18
CA ARG A 272 -15.60 -30.43 7.17
C ARG A 272 -14.44 -29.47 7.25
N LYS A 273 -13.91 -29.02 6.09
CA LYS A 273 -12.81 -28.05 6.04
C LYS A 273 -13.21 -26.73 6.70
N PHE A 274 -14.36 -26.16 6.34
CA PHE A 274 -14.82 -24.90 6.92
C PHE A 274 -15.14 -25.04 8.42
N ASN A 275 -15.65 -26.18 8.87
CA ASN A 275 -15.85 -26.44 10.30
C ASN A 275 -14.52 -26.51 11.07
N ALA A 276 -13.48 -27.11 10.48
CA ALA A 276 -12.15 -27.10 11.09
C ALA A 276 -11.60 -25.65 11.21
N MET A 277 -11.78 -24.84 10.17
CA MET A 277 -11.39 -23.42 10.20
C MET A 277 -12.23 -22.61 11.23
N ARG A 278 -13.52 -22.89 11.37
CA ARG A 278 -14.36 -22.28 12.43
C ARG A 278 -13.83 -22.64 13.83
N GLY A 279 -13.34 -23.86 13.99
CA GLY A 279 -12.74 -24.34 15.24
C GLY A 279 -11.57 -23.50 15.72
N ILE A 280 -10.82 -22.90 14.80
CA ILE A 280 -9.70 -21.98 15.07
C ILE A 280 -10.09 -20.50 14.93
N GLY A 281 -11.37 -20.17 14.92
CA GLY A 281 -11.83 -18.77 14.97
C GLY A 281 -12.09 -18.08 13.63
N VAL A 282 -11.93 -18.74 12.47
CA VAL A 282 -12.31 -18.16 11.16
C VAL A 282 -13.83 -17.99 11.09
N ARG A 283 -14.26 -16.84 10.59
CA ARG A 283 -15.69 -16.49 10.44
C ARG A 283 -16.06 -15.99 9.04
N SER A 284 -15.10 -15.94 8.12
CA SER A 284 -15.29 -15.52 6.73
C SER A 284 -14.67 -16.53 5.78
N PHE A 285 -15.40 -16.88 4.74
CA PHE A 285 -15.04 -17.99 3.85
C PHE A 285 -15.12 -17.59 2.39
N TYR A 286 -14.34 -18.30 1.59
CA TYR A 286 -14.16 -18.01 0.18
C TYR A 286 -14.03 -19.32 -0.63
N VAL A 287 -14.64 -19.37 -1.81
CA VAL A 287 -14.49 -20.47 -2.77
C VAL A 287 -13.95 -19.92 -4.08
N ALA A 288 -12.75 -20.35 -4.46
CA ALA A 288 -12.12 -19.99 -5.71
C ALA A 288 -12.46 -20.98 -6.82
N LEU A 289 -12.98 -20.46 -7.93
CA LEU A 289 -13.36 -21.22 -9.14
C LEU A 289 -12.75 -20.60 -10.40
N ASP A 290 -11.69 -19.81 -10.22
CA ASP A 290 -10.84 -19.25 -11.28
C ASP A 290 -9.87 -20.31 -11.82
N ASP A 291 -9.23 -19.98 -12.95
CA ASP A 291 -8.19 -20.78 -13.61
C ASP A 291 -8.59 -22.25 -13.86
N ILE A 292 -9.87 -22.46 -14.12
CA ILE A 292 -10.43 -23.75 -14.55
C ILE A 292 -11.17 -23.57 -15.87
N GLU A 293 -11.38 -24.69 -16.58
CA GLU A 293 -12.18 -24.70 -17.79
C GLU A 293 -13.55 -25.33 -17.57
N TYR A 294 -14.48 -25.07 -18.46
CA TYR A 294 -15.82 -25.67 -18.45
C TYR A 294 -16.08 -26.55 -19.68
N THR A 295 -15.02 -27.00 -20.37
CA THR A 295 -15.09 -27.86 -21.56
C THR A 295 -15.19 -29.35 -21.21
N LYS A 296 -14.98 -29.68 -19.94
CA LYS A 296 -15.09 -31.02 -19.39
C LYS A 296 -15.56 -31.01 -17.94
N TRP A 297 -16.17 -32.09 -17.50
CA TRP A 297 -16.48 -32.37 -16.10
C TRP A 297 -15.38 -33.19 -15.43
N ASN A 298 -15.20 -33.00 -14.13
CA ASN A 298 -14.28 -33.80 -13.33
C ASN A 298 -14.86 -35.18 -12.99
N CYS A 299 -16.18 -35.37 -13.10
CA CYS A 299 -16.84 -36.63 -12.85
C CYS A 299 -18.08 -36.84 -13.75
N PRO A 300 -18.47 -38.10 -14.07
CA PRO A 300 -19.66 -38.38 -14.90
C PRO A 300 -20.97 -37.92 -14.26
N GLY A 301 -21.05 -37.84 -12.93
CA GLY A 301 -22.25 -37.41 -12.21
C GLY A 301 -22.64 -35.95 -12.52
N ASP A 302 -21.68 -35.11 -12.85
CA ASP A 302 -21.95 -33.71 -13.19
C ASP A 302 -22.65 -33.59 -14.54
N GLU A 303 -22.28 -34.41 -15.53
CA GLU A 303 -22.97 -34.45 -16.82
C GLU A 303 -24.42 -34.93 -16.69
N ALA A 304 -24.65 -35.93 -15.87
CA ALA A 304 -26.00 -36.40 -15.58
C ALA A 304 -26.87 -35.37 -14.85
N ALA A 305 -26.25 -34.55 -13.97
CA ALA A 305 -26.94 -33.55 -13.16
C ALA A 305 -27.14 -32.20 -13.86
N PHE A 306 -26.23 -31.77 -14.72
CA PHE A 306 -26.17 -30.40 -15.31
C PHE A 306 -26.16 -30.41 -16.83
N GLY A 307 -26.07 -31.59 -17.48
CA GLY A 307 -25.95 -31.74 -18.92
C GLY A 307 -24.51 -31.66 -19.42
N ALA A 308 -24.35 -31.59 -20.74
CA ALA A 308 -23.03 -31.48 -21.37
C ALA A 308 -22.22 -30.31 -20.85
N PRO A 309 -20.89 -30.45 -20.70
CA PRO A 309 -20.03 -29.38 -20.19
C PRO A 309 -20.10 -28.12 -21.08
N GLY A 310 -20.06 -26.96 -20.47
CA GLY A 310 -20.15 -25.66 -21.15
C GLY A 310 -20.48 -24.55 -20.18
N GLN A 311 -20.45 -23.32 -20.68
CA GLN A 311 -20.62 -22.10 -19.89
C GLN A 311 -21.85 -22.11 -18.97
N LYS A 312 -23.02 -22.43 -19.53
CA LYS A 312 -24.29 -22.45 -18.78
C LYS A 312 -24.28 -23.54 -17.72
N ALA A 313 -23.88 -24.76 -18.08
CA ALA A 313 -23.87 -25.91 -17.18
C ALA A 313 -22.89 -25.71 -16.02
N ALA A 314 -21.69 -25.18 -16.29
CA ALA A 314 -20.71 -24.84 -15.26
C ALA A 314 -21.24 -23.80 -14.28
N ALA A 315 -21.85 -22.72 -14.78
CA ALA A 315 -22.41 -21.68 -13.92
C ALA A 315 -23.55 -22.23 -13.03
N SER A 316 -24.44 -23.09 -13.55
CA SER A 316 -25.49 -23.73 -12.75
C SER A 316 -24.90 -24.66 -11.67
N ALA A 317 -23.88 -25.46 -12.01
CA ALA A 317 -23.22 -26.34 -11.06
C ALA A 317 -22.53 -25.54 -9.93
N GLN A 318 -21.80 -24.51 -10.31
CA GLN A 318 -21.13 -23.61 -9.36
C GLN A 318 -22.13 -22.85 -8.48
N ALA A 319 -23.20 -22.30 -9.04
CA ALA A 319 -24.25 -21.63 -8.28
C ALA A 319 -24.91 -22.59 -7.26
N LYS A 320 -25.22 -23.83 -7.65
CA LYS A 320 -25.80 -24.82 -6.73
C LYS A 320 -24.87 -25.10 -5.54
N LEU A 321 -23.57 -25.31 -5.79
CA LEU A 321 -22.57 -25.52 -4.75
C LEU A 321 -22.48 -24.31 -3.81
N LEU A 322 -22.30 -23.13 -4.39
CA LEU A 322 -22.11 -21.89 -3.63
C LEU A 322 -23.34 -21.50 -2.80
N ASN A 323 -24.53 -21.73 -3.33
CA ASN A 323 -25.78 -21.50 -2.60
C ASN A 323 -25.90 -22.44 -1.38
N ALA A 324 -25.51 -23.71 -1.51
CA ALA A 324 -25.48 -24.64 -0.39
C ALA A 324 -24.48 -24.19 0.68
N VAL A 325 -23.26 -23.81 0.27
CA VAL A 325 -22.25 -23.27 1.20
C VAL A 325 -22.72 -21.99 1.86
N GLN A 326 -23.33 -21.05 1.11
CA GLN A 326 -23.89 -19.80 1.67
C GLN A 326 -24.98 -20.07 2.72
N ALA A 327 -25.83 -21.05 2.46
CA ALA A 327 -26.86 -21.46 3.43
C ALA A 327 -26.24 -22.00 4.74
N ASP A 328 -25.17 -22.79 4.62
CA ASP A 328 -24.42 -23.31 5.78
C ASP A 328 -23.76 -22.17 6.60
N LEU A 329 -23.23 -21.12 5.94
CA LEU A 329 -22.65 -19.94 6.63
C LEU A 329 -23.73 -19.19 7.42
N VAL A 330 -24.91 -19.00 6.83
CA VAL A 330 -26.04 -18.34 7.52
C VAL A 330 -26.49 -19.17 8.72
N ALA A 331 -26.61 -20.48 8.56
CA ALA A 331 -27.00 -21.38 9.66
C ALA A 331 -25.98 -21.40 10.80
N ALA A 332 -24.70 -21.23 10.49
CA ALA A 332 -23.61 -21.14 11.46
C ALA A 332 -23.45 -19.75 12.10
N ASN A 333 -24.20 -18.75 11.66
CA ASN A 333 -24.07 -17.34 12.08
C ASN A 333 -22.65 -16.78 11.87
N ASP A 334 -22.01 -17.16 10.75
CA ASP A 334 -20.70 -16.66 10.37
C ASP A 334 -20.75 -15.17 9.98
N ARG A 335 -19.62 -14.49 10.10
CA ARG A 335 -19.51 -13.08 9.71
C ARG A 335 -19.50 -12.96 8.19
N GLY A 336 -20.40 -12.12 7.68
CA GLY A 336 -20.42 -11.77 6.27
C GLY A 336 -21.00 -12.88 5.38
N SER A 337 -20.88 -12.65 4.09
CA SER A 337 -21.35 -13.53 3.03
C SER A 337 -20.18 -14.30 2.44
N LEU A 338 -20.48 -15.47 1.84
CA LEU A 338 -19.51 -16.22 1.06
C LEU A 338 -18.91 -15.31 -0.02
N ILE A 339 -17.60 -15.32 -0.15
CA ILE A 339 -16.91 -14.69 -1.29
C ILE A 339 -16.60 -15.80 -2.31
N MET A 340 -16.69 -15.47 -3.59
CA MET A 340 -16.27 -16.37 -4.66
C MET A 340 -15.56 -15.62 -5.78
N VAL A 341 -14.62 -16.25 -6.44
CA VAL A 341 -14.15 -15.81 -7.76
C VAL A 341 -14.70 -16.76 -8.82
N PRO A 342 -15.36 -16.25 -9.86
CA PRO A 342 -15.95 -17.06 -10.92
C PRO A 342 -14.89 -17.53 -11.92
N THR A 343 -15.20 -18.56 -12.71
CA THR A 343 -14.34 -18.99 -13.82
C THR A 343 -14.14 -17.89 -14.85
N GLU A 344 -15.17 -17.08 -15.14
CA GLU A 344 -15.06 -15.88 -15.95
C GLU A 344 -14.89 -14.63 -15.07
N TYR A 345 -13.70 -14.47 -14.46
CA TYR A 345 -13.43 -13.49 -13.42
C TYR A 345 -13.03 -12.10 -13.93
N TYR A 346 -12.69 -11.94 -15.21
CA TYR A 346 -12.29 -10.66 -15.80
C TYR A 346 -13.28 -10.21 -16.89
N ASN A 347 -13.17 -8.96 -17.31
CA ASN A 347 -14.06 -8.22 -18.21
C ASN A 347 -15.55 -8.22 -17.80
N ALA A 348 -16.37 -7.51 -18.56
CA ALA A 348 -17.81 -7.43 -18.33
C ALA A 348 -18.60 -7.84 -19.59
N THR A 349 -17.98 -8.59 -20.49
CA THR A 349 -18.64 -9.12 -21.70
C THR A 349 -19.71 -10.11 -21.28
N GLU A 350 -20.91 -9.95 -21.80
CA GLU A 350 -22.03 -10.86 -21.52
C GLU A 350 -21.72 -12.24 -22.06
N SER A 351 -22.04 -13.26 -21.28
CA SER A 351 -21.86 -14.66 -21.65
C SER A 351 -22.97 -15.53 -21.04
N PRO A 352 -23.20 -16.73 -21.62
CA PRO A 352 -24.10 -17.71 -21.00
C PRO A 352 -23.71 -18.06 -19.55
N TYR A 353 -22.42 -18.03 -19.22
CA TYR A 353 -21.91 -18.25 -17.87
C TYR A 353 -22.37 -17.13 -16.92
N LYS A 354 -22.06 -15.86 -17.23
CA LYS A 354 -22.43 -14.70 -16.38
C LYS A 354 -23.94 -14.55 -16.26
N ALA A 355 -24.68 -14.74 -17.36
CA ALA A 355 -26.13 -14.67 -17.36
C ALA A 355 -26.76 -15.71 -16.41
N THR A 356 -26.24 -16.95 -16.42
CA THR A 356 -26.72 -18.04 -15.55
C THR A 356 -26.34 -17.78 -14.10
N LEU A 357 -25.08 -17.42 -13.85
CA LEU A 357 -24.60 -17.10 -12.50
C LEU A 357 -25.42 -15.96 -11.87
N ARG A 358 -25.67 -14.88 -12.62
CA ARG A 358 -26.49 -13.74 -12.20
C ARG A 358 -27.91 -14.17 -11.79
N LYS A 359 -28.49 -15.15 -12.50
CA LYS A 359 -29.86 -15.63 -12.25
C LYS A 359 -29.94 -16.60 -11.08
N GLU A 360 -28.96 -17.49 -10.92
CA GLU A 360 -29.06 -18.66 -10.06
C GLU A 360 -28.28 -18.55 -8.75
N LEU A 361 -27.26 -17.66 -8.68
CA LEU A 361 -26.45 -17.47 -7.49
C LEU A 361 -27.18 -16.65 -6.43
N ASP A 362 -27.17 -17.11 -5.18
CA ASP A 362 -27.72 -16.40 -4.03
C ASP A 362 -27.22 -14.94 -4.03
N PRO A 363 -28.11 -13.94 -3.92
CA PRO A 363 -27.73 -12.53 -4.01
C PRO A 363 -26.78 -12.06 -2.92
N ARG A 364 -26.66 -12.78 -1.82
CA ARG A 364 -25.72 -12.49 -0.73
C ARG A 364 -24.28 -12.88 -1.06
N VAL A 365 -24.06 -13.86 -1.93
CA VAL A 365 -22.70 -14.26 -2.32
C VAL A 365 -21.96 -13.11 -2.99
N VAL A 366 -20.81 -12.76 -2.48
CA VAL A 366 -19.95 -11.70 -3.03
C VAL A 366 -19.14 -12.27 -4.19
N VAL A 367 -19.24 -11.64 -5.37
CA VAL A 367 -18.51 -12.06 -6.57
C VAL A 367 -17.27 -11.19 -6.74
N GLN A 368 -16.10 -11.82 -6.85
CA GLN A 368 -14.86 -11.12 -7.21
C GLN A 368 -14.72 -10.95 -8.72
N TRP A 369 -14.06 -9.86 -9.09
CA TRP A 369 -13.78 -9.44 -10.46
C TRP A 369 -12.40 -8.78 -10.53
N THR A 370 -11.56 -9.15 -11.50
CA THR A 370 -10.21 -8.61 -11.60
C THR A 370 -10.09 -7.32 -12.42
N GLY A 371 -11.18 -6.85 -12.99
CA GLY A 371 -11.18 -5.67 -13.84
C GLY A 371 -11.44 -5.98 -15.31
N THR A 372 -11.08 -5.07 -16.18
CA THR A 372 -11.28 -5.21 -17.64
C THR A 372 -10.45 -6.32 -18.26
N ASP A 373 -9.41 -6.76 -17.56
CA ASP A 373 -8.51 -7.85 -17.92
C ASP A 373 -8.04 -8.58 -16.66
N VAL A 374 -7.22 -9.62 -16.80
CA VAL A 374 -6.54 -10.30 -15.68
C VAL A 374 -5.64 -9.31 -14.92
N VAL A 375 -4.83 -8.53 -15.66
CA VAL A 375 -4.03 -7.40 -15.13
C VAL A 375 -4.43 -6.14 -15.88
N PRO A 376 -5.49 -5.44 -15.45
CA PRO A 376 -6.03 -4.30 -16.17
C PRO A 376 -5.12 -3.07 -16.06
N PRO A 377 -4.84 -2.38 -17.19
CA PRO A 377 -4.05 -1.14 -17.15
C PRO A 377 -4.77 0.02 -16.45
N SER A 378 -6.11 -0.02 -16.41
CA SER A 378 -6.94 0.96 -15.72
C SER A 378 -8.30 0.37 -15.38
N ILE A 379 -8.97 0.95 -14.41
CA ILE A 379 -10.36 0.61 -14.05
C ILE A 379 -11.12 1.91 -13.85
N SER A 380 -12.17 2.10 -14.65
CA SER A 380 -13.07 3.25 -14.56
C SER A 380 -14.34 2.93 -13.78
N VAL A 381 -15.05 3.97 -13.37
CA VAL A 381 -16.40 3.87 -12.79
C VAL A 381 -17.38 3.20 -13.80
N ALA A 382 -17.19 3.45 -15.10
CA ALA A 382 -18.01 2.82 -16.14
C ALA A 382 -17.74 1.30 -16.24
N ASP A 383 -16.48 0.87 -16.11
CA ASP A 383 -16.11 -0.56 -16.11
C ASP A 383 -16.75 -1.30 -14.93
N ALA A 384 -16.68 -0.73 -13.73
CA ALA A 384 -17.30 -1.30 -12.54
C ALA A 384 -18.85 -1.37 -12.64
N ARG A 385 -19.49 -0.38 -13.27
CA ARG A 385 -20.93 -0.44 -13.60
C ARG A 385 -21.26 -1.55 -14.57
N ASN A 386 -20.43 -1.74 -15.59
CA ASN A 386 -20.61 -2.82 -16.55
C ASN A 386 -20.43 -4.20 -15.88
N ALA A 387 -19.44 -4.35 -14.98
CA ALA A 387 -19.29 -5.55 -14.16
C ALA A 387 -20.52 -5.79 -13.27
N THR A 388 -21.06 -4.75 -12.63
CA THR A 388 -22.31 -4.84 -11.85
C THR A 388 -23.47 -5.34 -12.71
N LYS A 389 -23.61 -4.89 -13.95
CA LYS A 389 -24.64 -5.38 -14.89
C LYS A 389 -24.42 -6.86 -15.26
N ALA A 390 -23.17 -7.23 -15.57
CA ALA A 390 -22.82 -8.58 -15.97
C ALA A 390 -23.05 -9.62 -14.85
N PHE A 391 -22.69 -9.29 -13.62
CA PHE A 391 -22.85 -10.19 -12.46
C PHE A 391 -24.13 -9.95 -11.64
N GLY A 392 -24.89 -8.90 -11.93
CA GLY A 392 -26.16 -8.58 -11.23
C GLY A 392 -25.99 -8.04 -9.82
N ARG A 393 -24.76 -7.68 -9.42
CA ARG A 393 -24.40 -7.17 -8.08
C ARG A 393 -23.10 -6.39 -8.11
N LYS A 394 -22.88 -5.51 -7.14
CA LYS A 394 -21.57 -4.89 -6.97
C LYS A 394 -20.52 -5.97 -6.76
N THR A 395 -19.39 -5.89 -7.47
CA THR A 395 -18.29 -6.84 -7.37
C THR A 395 -17.28 -6.39 -6.32
N LEU A 396 -16.57 -7.35 -5.71
CA LEU A 396 -15.34 -7.12 -4.97
C LEU A 396 -14.18 -7.12 -5.96
N LEU A 397 -13.45 -6.02 -6.06
CA LEU A 397 -12.30 -5.96 -6.96
C LEU A 397 -11.14 -6.77 -6.38
N TRP A 398 -10.69 -7.77 -7.13
CA TRP A 398 -9.40 -8.41 -6.96
C TRP A 398 -8.41 -7.73 -7.89
N ASP A 399 -7.66 -6.75 -7.38
CA ASP A 399 -6.71 -6.02 -8.20
C ASP A 399 -5.37 -6.75 -8.30
N ASN A 400 -5.03 -7.23 -9.49
CA ASN A 400 -3.78 -7.92 -9.78
C ASN A 400 -2.61 -6.93 -9.88
N TYR A 401 -2.44 -6.12 -8.84
CA TYR A 401 -1.31 -5.24 -8.62
C TYR A 401 -0.95 -5.21 -7.12
N PRO A 402 0.31 -5.48 -6.75
CA PRO A 402 1.53 -5.63 -7.59
C PRO A 402 1.93 -7.09 -7.89
N VAL A 403 1.02 -8.02 -8.08
CA VAL A 403 1.39 -9.42 -8.35
C VAL A 403 2.43 -9.54 -9.48
N ASN A 404 3.44 -10.43 -9.28
CA ASN A 404 4.55 -10.62 -10.22
C ASN A 404 4.78 -12.10 -10.57
N ASP A 405 3.71 -12.89 -10.59
CA ASP A 405 3.73 -14.34 -10.83
C ASP A 405 3.47 -14.74 -12.30
N TYR A 406 3.57 -13.80 -13.24
CA TYR A 406 3.37 -14.03 -14.67
C TYR A 406 4.63 -13.68 -15.48
N ARG A 407 4.71 -14.22 -16.70
CA ARG A 407 5.96 -14.21 -17.50
C ARG A 407 6.49 -12.80 -17.77
N GLU A 408 5.61 -11.84 -18.05
CA GLU A 408 5.98 -10.48 -18.40
C GLU A 408 6.56 -9.70 -17.21
N SER A 409 6.28 -10.16 -15.99
CA SER A 409 6.82 -9.58 -14.75
C SER A 409 8.17 -10.21 -14.32
N ALA A 410 8.70 -11.20 -15.05
CA ALA A 410 9.95 -11.86 -14.70
C ALA A 410 11.11 -10.87 -14.52
N GLY A 411 11.86 -11.00 -13.42
CA GLY A 411 12.99 -10.13 -13.08
C GLY A 411 12.60 -8.73 -12.58
N ARG A 412 11.31 -8.47 -12.26
CA ARG A 412 10.83 -7.17 -11.79
C ARG A 412 10.29 -7.23 -10.35
N LEU A 413 10.52 -6.15 -9.61
CA LEU A 413 9.63 -5.71 -8.55
C LEU A 413 8.65 -4.69 -9.13
N LEU A 414 7.42 -4.66 -8.63
CA LEU A 414 6.41 -3.72 -9.11
C LEU A 414 6.20 -2.64 -8.05
N LEU A 415 7.03 -1.58 -8.12
CA LEU A 415 7.11 -0.53 -7.11
C LEU A 415 6.55 0.82 -7.58
N ALA A 416 5.83 0.86 -8.71
CA ALA A 416 5.12 2.06 -9.14
C ALA A 416 3.99 2.42 -8.17
N PRO A 417 3.57 3.69 -8.11
CA PRO A 417 2.41 4.08 -7.32
C PRO A 417 1.14 3.37 -7.80
N TYR A 418 0.24 3.05 -6.86
CA TYR A 418 -1.09 2.54 -7.22
C TYR A 418 -1.87 3.64 -7.95
N ALA A 419 -2.11 3.47 -9.22
CA ALA A 419 -2.64 4.52 -10.09
C ALA A 419 -3.66 3.97 -11.10
N ARG A 420 -4.29 4.88 -11.87
CA ARG A 420 -5.26 4.58 -12.94
C ARG A 420 -6.49 3.78 -12.46
N ARG A 421 -6.89 3.99 -11.21
CA ARG A 421 -8.17 3.57 -10.65
C ARG A 421 -8.98 4.85 -10.42
N GLU A 422 -10.13 4.96 -11.09
CA GLU A 422 -10.91 6.20 -11.12
C GLU A 422 -11.54 6.51 -9.77
N ALA A 423 -11.49 7.78 -9.34
CA ALA A 423 -12.19 8.24 -8.15
C ALA A 423 -13.72 8.07 -8.30
N GLY A 424 -14.39 7.57 -7.27
CA GLY A 424 -15.81 7.21 -7.31
C GLY A 424 -16.07 5.71 -7.49
N LEU A 425 -15.03 4.88 -7.65
CA LEU A 425 -15.14 3.42 -7.66
C LEU A 425 -15.75 2.87 -6.37
N SER A 426 -15.53 3.54 -5.24
CA SER A 426 -16.15 3.19 -3.94
C SER A 426 -17.67 3.10 -3.99
N ALA A 427 -18.32 3.89 -4.84
CA ALA A 427 -19.76 3.84 -5.04
C ALA A 427 -20.25 2.65 -5.88
N GLN A 428 -19.36 2.00 -6.64
CA GLN A 428 -19.69 0.94 -7.60
C GLN A 428 -19.23 -0.46 -7.15
N LEU A 429 -18.22 -0.55 -6.30
CA LEU A 429 -17.65 -1.80 -5.81
C LEU A 429 -18.14 -2.13 -4.40
N SER A 430 -18.08 -3.39 -4.00
CA SER A 430 -18.24 -3.82 -2.61
C SER A 430 -16.94 -3.77 -1.81
N GLY A 431 -15.83 -3.40 -2.44
CA GLY A 431 -14.50 -3.28 -1.87
C GLY A 431 -13.40 -3.58 -2.86
N VAL A 432 -12.16 -3.58 -2.38
CA VAL A 432 -10.97 -3.93 -3.16
C VAL A 432 -9.94 -4.67 -2.31
N VAL A 433 -9.31 -5.68 -2.91
CA VAL A 433 -8.15 -6.38 -2.34
C VAL A 433 -7.02 -6.44 -3.36
N SER A 434 -5.81 -6.13 -2.91
CA SER A 434 -4.58 -6.29 -3.70
C SER A 434 -4.16 -7.74 -3.77
N ASN A 435 -3.77 -8.23 -4.95
CA ASN A 435 -2.97 -9.44 -5.08
C ASN A 435 -1.49 -9.03 -5.10
N PRO A 436 -0.71 -9.30 -4.04
CA PRO A 436 0.66 -8.82 -3.89
C PRO A 436 1.67 -9.70 -4.64
N MET A 437 2.94 -9.28 -4.62
CA MET A 437 4.08 -10.07 -5.11
C MET A 437 4.39 -11.26 -4.20
N ASN A 438 5.17 -12.23 -4.71
CA ASN A 438 5.79 -13.26 -3.87
C ASN A 438 6.67 -12.67 -2.73
N GLN A 439 7.15 -11.42 -2.89
CA GLN A 439 7.90 -10.63 -1.92
C GLN A 439 6.94 -9.82 -1.04
N GLU A 440 6.75 -10.22 0.22
CA GLU A 440 5.80 -9.58 1.13
C GLU A 440 6.17 -8.12 1.41
N ALA A 441 7.40 -7.88 1.88
CA ALA A 441 7.83 -6.55 2.31
C ALA A 441 7.98 -5.59 1.12
N ALA A 442 8.43 -6.09 -0.04
CA ALA A 442 8.50 -5.30 -1.26
C ALA A 442 7.10 -4.98 -1.84
N SER A 443 6.06 -5.73 -1.49
CA SER A 443 4.68 -5.43 -1.89
C SER A 443 4.06 -4.24 -1.14
N ARG A 444 4.58 -3.92 0.04
CA ARG A 444 3.98 -2.92 0.95
C ARG A 444 3.76 -1.54 0.32
N PRO A 445 4.67 -0.98 -0.51
CA PRO A 445 4.43 0.30 -1.16
C PRO A 445 3.16 0.35 -2.01
N ALA A 446 2.93 -0.67 -2.83
CA ALA A 446 1.75 -0.76 -3.67
C ALA A 446 0.47 -1.03 -2.86
N VAL A 447 0.54 -1.92 -1.85
CA VAL A 447 -0.56 -2.20 -0.93
C VAL A 447 -0.96 -0.95 -0.14
N MET A 448 0.00 -0.13 0.31
CA MET A 448 -0.28 1.18 0.90
C MET A 448 -1.10 2.06 -0.03
N GLY A 449 -0.74 2.09 -1.32
CA GLY A 449 -1.47 2.82 -2.34
C GLY A 449 -2.91 2.35 -2.47
N LEU A 450 -3.12 1.06 -2.60
CA LEU A 450 -4.46 0.46 -2.71
C LEU A 450 -5.31 0.73 -1.47
N VAL A 451 -4.76 0.55 -0.27
CA VAL A 451 -5.50 0.78 0.99
C VAL A 451 -5.86 2.25 1.15
N ALA A 452 -4.96 3.18 0.80
CA ALA A 452 -5.25 4.60 0.83
C ALA A 452 -6.36 4.99 -0.16
N PHE A 453 -6.35 4.41 -1.37
CA PHE A 453 -7.43 4.56 -2.34
C PHE A 453 -8.76 4.00 -1.80
N ALA A 454 -8.76 2.80 -1.25
CA ALA A 454 -9.95 2.17 -0.69
C ALA A 454 -10.52 2.94 0.52
N TRP A 455 -9.65 3.59 1.29
CA TRP A 455 -10.03 4.42 2.42
C TRP A 455 -10.74 5.71 1.96
N ASN A 456 -10.17 6.42 0.99
CA ASN A 456 -10.69 7.71 0.51
C ASN A 456 -10.34 7.90 -0.98
N ASP A 457 -11.06 7.25 -1.88
CA ASP A 457 -10.79 7.26 -3.32
C ASP A 457 -10.89 8.66 -3.95
N ARG A 458 -11.69 9.56 -3.37
CA ARG A 458 -11.83 10.95 -3.86
C ARG A 458 -10.72 11.88 -3.41
N GLY A 459 -10.12 11.61 -2.26
CA GLY A 459 -8.98 12.36 -1.72
C GLY A 459 -7.64 11.68 -1.98
N TYR A 460 -7.62 10.58 -2.73
CA TYR A 460 -6.43 9.82 -3.03
C TYR A 460 -5.50 10.56 -3.99
N ASP A 461 -4.21 10.57 -3.66
CA ASP A 461 -3.13 11.10 -4.47
C ASP A 461 -2.02 10.04 -4.56
N ALA A 462 -1.79 9.55 -5.76
CA ALA A 462 -0.88 8.43 -6.01
C ALA A 462 0.58 8.78 -5.68
N ASP A 463 1.06 9.96 -6.10
CA ASP A 463 2.43 10.40 -5.86
C ASP A 463 2.69 10.68 -4.37
N ARG A 464 1.80 11.39 -3.70
CA ARG A 464 1.91 11.65 -2.26
C ARG A 464 1.91 10.35 -1.46
N THR A 465 1.08 9.39 -1.86
CA THR A 465 1.00 8.07 -1.22
C THR A 465 2.27 7.27 -1.46
N TRP A 466 2.83 7.32 -2.65
CA TRP A 466 4.08 6.66 -3.01
C TRP A 466 5.28 7.22 -2.20
N HIS A 467 5.34 8.53 -2.02
CA HIS A 467 6.31 9.17 -1.13
C HIS A 467 6.11 8.76 0.34
N ALA A 468 4.86 8.67 0.80
CA ALA A 468 4.55 8.20 2.15
C ALA A 468 4.97 6.73 2.37
N ALA A 469 4.85 5.87 1.35
CA ALA A 469 5.29 4.49 1.39
C ALA A 469 6.83 4.37 1.48
N ALA A 470 7.58 5.16 0.70
CA ALA A 470 9.02 5.23 0.82
C ALA A 470 9.45 5.72 2.22
N ARG A 471 8.80 6.77 2.74
CA ARG A 471 9.04 7.27 4.09
C ARG A 471 8.71 6.24 5.18
N TYR A 472 7.65 5.44 5.01
CA TYR A 472 7.30 4.35 5.91
C TYR A 472 8.42 3.31 5.99
N LEU A 473 8.94 2.85 4.85
CA LEU A 473 10.05 1.91 4.80
C LEU A 473 11.33 2.48 5.40
N ALA A 474 11.55 3.79 5.24
CA ALA A 474 12.71 4.52 5.76
C ALA A 474 12.60 4.86 7.27
N GLY A 475 11.49 4.51 7.95
CA GLY A 475 11.28 4.95 9.34
C GLY A 475 11.23 6.47 9.52
N GLY A 476 10.96 7.21 8.45
CA GLY A 476 10.91 8.68 8.44
C GLY A 476 12.23 9.36 8.06
N ASP A 477 13.34 8.63 7.91
CA ASP A 477 14.62 9.19 7.46
C ASP A 477 14.52 9.75 6.03
N SER A 478 14.99 10.97 5.82
CA SER A 478 14.86 11.67 4.54
C SER A 478 15.84 11.19 3.48
N GLN A 479 17.06 10.78 3.87
CA GLN A 479 18.07 10.30 2.92
C GLN A 479 17.69 8.90 2.42
N VAL A 480 17.27 8.02 3.32
CA VAL A 480 16.79 6.69 2.97
C VAL A 480 15.49 6.79 2.14
N THR A 481 14.60 7.73 2.46
CA THR A 481 13.39 7.99 1.65
C THR A 481 13.76 8.39 0.22
N ALA A 482 14.71 9.30 0.03
CA ALA A 482 15.16 9.71 -1.29
C ALA A 482 15.82 8.56 -2.06
N ALA A 483 16.62 7.73 -1.39
CA ALA A 483 17.23 6.53 -1.96
C ALA A 483 16.18 5.50 -2.42
N LEU A 484 15.14 5.26 -1.60
CA LEU A 484 14.03 4.38 -1.95
C LEU A 484 13.24 4.91 -3.16
N LEU A 485 12.97 6.20 -3.25
CA LEU A 485 12.27 6.79 -4.39
C LEU A 485 13.06 6.68 -5.68
N ALA A 486 14.39 6.83 -5.64
CA ALA A 486 15.25 6.60 -6.79
C ALA A 486 15.24 5.11 -7.21
N PHE A 487 15.30 4.19 -6.25
CA PHE A 487 15.17 2.76 -6.51
C PHE A 487 13.80 2.39 -7.07
N PHE A 488 12.71 2.91 -6.50
CA PHE A 488 11.34 2.67 -6.98
C PHE A 488 11.14 3.15 -8.42
N ASP A 489 11.74 4.29 -8.80
CA ASP A 489 11.68 4.77 -10.19
C ASP A 489 12.26 3.75 -11.16
N THR A 490 13.35 3.04 -10.80
CA THR A 490 13.92 1.98 -11.64
C THR A 490 13.04 0.73 -11.76
N GLN A 491 12.06 0.56 -10.88
CA GLN A 491 11.10 -0.54 -10.80
C GLN A 491 9.66 -0.06 -11.07
N HIS A 492 9.51 1.06 -11.77
CA HIS A 492 8.21 1.70 -12.00
C HIS A 492 7.36 1.00 -13.07
N LEU A 493 7.98 0.34 -14.04
CA LEU A 493 7.23 -0.33 -15.11
C LEU A 493 6.37 -1.47 -14.55
N ALA A 494 5.08 -1.44 -14.87
CA ALA A 494 4.17 -2.54 -14.61
C ALA A 494 3.65 -3.11 -15.95
N PRO A 495 3.98 -4.36 -16.30
CA PRO A 495 3.48 -5.00 -17.50
C PRO A 495 2.03 -5.50 -17.33
N THR A 496 1.34 -5.74 -18.44
CA THR A 496 0.07 -6.47 -18.49
C THR A 496 0.31 -7.88 -19.05
N PHE A 497 -0.73 -8.72 -19.09
CA PHE A 497 -0.72 -9.94 -19.93
C PHE A 497 -0.77 -9.56 -21.40
N GLY A 498 0.30 -9.03 -21.94
CA GLY A 498 0.36 -8.54 -23.30
C GLY A 498 1.58 -7.67 -23.54
N THR A 499 1.56 -6.92 -24.62
CA THR A 499 2.73 -6.20 -25.10
C THR A 499 2.87 -4.77 -24.57
N LEU A 500 1.84 -4.22 -23.93
CA LEU A 500 1.85 -2.82 -23.49
C LEU A 500 1.95 -2.71 -21.96
N PRO A 501 3.00 -2.05 -21.43
CA PRO A 501 3.05 -1.69 -20.03
C PRO A 501 1.97 -0.63 -19.73
N TRP A 502 1.32 -0.76 -18.56
CA TRP A 502 0.36 0.26 -18.11
C TRP A 502 1.01 1.33 -17.22
N GLN A 503 2.18 1.05 -16.66
CA GLN A 503 3.03 2.02 -15.96
C GLN A 503 4.31 2.26 -16.79
N PRO A 504 4.76 3.53 -16.92
CA PRO A 504 5.95 3.87 -17.69
C PRO A 504 7.22 3.38 -16.99
N GLN A 505 8.28 3.15 -17.74
CA GLN A 505 9.59 2.78 -17.20
C GLN A 505 10.36 4.01 -16.74
N ALA A 506 10.82 4.00 -15.50
CA ALA A 506 11.72 4.98 -14.90
C ALA A 506 11.42 6.43 -15.31
N PRO A 507 10.20 6.95 -15.10
CA PRO A 507 9.77 8.21 -15.68
C PRO A 507 10.63 9.41 -15.27
N ARG A 508 11.17 9.41 -14.05
CA ARG A 508 12.04 10.49 -13.55
C ARG A 508 13.42 10.43 -14.18
N LEU A 509 14.04 9.25 -14.18
CA LEU A 509 15.35 9.04 -14.83
C LEU A 509 15.24 9.26 -16.34
N LYS A 510 14.17 8.78 -16.98
CA LYS A 510 13.93 8.99 -18.40
C LYS A 510 13.88 10.47 -18.77
N ALA A 511 13.18 11.29 -17.98
CA ALA A 511 13.10 12.73 -18.23
C ALA A 511 14.48 13.42 -18.16
N LEU A 512 15.35 13.02 -17.21
CA LEU A 512 16.72 13.54 -17.14
C LEU A 512 17.57 13.10 -18.32
N ILE A 513 17.45 11.85 -18.75
CA ILE A 513 18.16 11.32 -19.92
C ILE A 513 17.71 12.03 -21.21
N ASP A 514 16.41 12.21 -21.41
CA ASP A 514 15.87 12.90 -22.59
C ASP A 514 16.35 14.37 -22.61
N ASN A 515 16.28 15.07 -21.48
CA ASN A 515 16.81 16.43 -21.36
C ASN A 515 18.31 16.51 -21.68
N THR A 516 19.09 15.50 -21.24
CA THR A 516 20.54 15.46 -21.56
C THR A 516 20.79 15.23 -23.05
N ARG A 517 20.02 14.38 -23.71
CA ARG A 517 20.11 14.18 -25.17
C ARG A 517 19.81 15.46 -25.94
N ASP A 518 18.73 16.15 -25.56
CA ASP A 518 18.32 17.41 -26.19
C ASP A 518 19.37 18.52 -25.96
N ALA A 519 19.94 18.59 -24.75
CA ALA A 519 21.00 19.53 -24.42
C ALA A 519 22.27 19.28 -25.23
N LEU A 520 22.70 18.04 -25.36
CA LEU A 520 23.88 17.67 -26.21
C LEU A 520 23.64 18.02 -27.68
N ALA A 521 22.43 17.81 -28.20
CA ALA A 521 22.08 18.16 -29.57
C ALA A 521 22.02 19.68 -29.83
N SER A 522 21.76 20.51 -28.80
CA SER A 522 21.66 21.96 -28.91
C SER A 522 22.99 22.65 -29.23
N GLY A 523 24.11 22.06 -28.82
CA GLY A 523 25.45 22.65 -28.92
C GLY A 523 25.70 23.82 -27.98
N ASP A 524 24.77 24.20 -27.10
CA ASP A 524 24.92 25.26 -26.11
C ASP A 524 25.63 24.73 -24.86
N ALA A 525 26.83 25.21 -24.60
CA ALA A 525 27.68 24.74 -23.49
C ALA A 525 27.05 24.94 -22.09
N ALA A 526 26.25 25.98 -21.88
CA ALA A 526 25.61 26.23 -20.58
C ALA A 526 24.45 25.24 -20.37
N VAL A 527 23.64 24.99 -21.40
CA VAL A 527 22.54 24.03 -21.38
C VAL A 527 23.08 22.59 -21.21
N GLN A 528 24.18 22.27 -21.89
CA GLN A 528 24.86 20.98 -21.75
C GLN A 528 25.36 20.74 -20.31
N ALA A 529 26.03 21.75 -19.72
CA ALA A 529 26.56 21.65 -18.36
C ALA A 529 25.43 21.42 -17.35
N GLU A 530 24.34 22.21 -17.40
CA GLU A 530 23.20 22.07 -16.50
C GLU A 530 22.54 20.68 -16.59
N ALA A 531 22.32 20.18 -17.80
CA ALA A 531 21.71 18.88 -18.01
C ALA A 531 22.62 17.72 -17.54
N LEU A 532 23.92 17.80 -17.81
CA LEU A 532 24.90 16.81 -17.35
C LEU A 532 25.06 16.83 -15.83
N ASP A 533 25.05 17.98 -15.18
CA ASP A 533 25.08 18.09 -13.72
C ASP A 533 23.83 17.44 -13.09
N GLY A 534 22.65 17.69 -13.66
CA GLY A 534 21.40 17.04 -13.22
C GLY A 534 21.45 15.51 -13.35
N LEU A 535 21.95 15.01 -14.48
CA LEU A 535 22.09 13.57 -14.69
C LEU A 535 23.21 12.96 -13.82
N ALA A 536 24.31 13.69 -13.58
CA ALA A 536 25.38 13.28 -12.66
C ALA A 536 24.86 13.11 -11.22
N ALA A 537 24.03 14.04 -10.74
CA ALA A 537 23.40 13.94 -9.43
C ALA A 537 22.49 12.70 -9.31
N ALA A 538 21.70 12.39 -10.34
CA ALA A 538 20.87 11.19 -10.39
C ALA A 538 21.72 9.91 -10.44
N ALA A 539 22.83 9.91 -11.18
CA ALA A 539 23.77 8.79 -11.25
C ALA A 539 24.43 8.51 -9.89
N GLU A 540 24.84 9.56 -9.17
CA GLU A 540 25.37 9.44 -7.81
C GLU A 540 24.31 8.87 -6.86
N GLN A 541 23.08 9.39 -6.92
CA GLN A 541 22.00 8.89 -6.11
C GLN A 541 21.71 7.41 -6.37
N LEU A 542 21.67 6.96 -7.62
CA LEU A 542 21.46 5.54 -7.95
C LEU A 542 22.64 4.67 -7.50
N ALA A 543 23.88 5.16 -7.60
CA ALA A 543 25.05 4.41 -7.18
C ALA A 543 25.11 4.19 -5.66
N THR A 544 24.64 5.15 -4.87
CA THR A 544 24.69 5.14 -3.39
C THR A 544 23.39 4.64 -2.74
N ALA A 545 22.25 4.71 -3.45
CA ALA A 545 20.95 4.31 -2.92
C ALA A 545 20.93 2.88 -2.34
N PRO A 546 21.53 1.85 -2.97
CA PRO A 546 21.52 0.50 -2.41
C PRO A 546 22.14 0.39 -1.02
N ASP A 547 23.22 1.11 -0.75
CA ASP A 547 23.88 1.09 0.56
C ASP A 547 23.05 1.83 1.61
N LEU A 548 22.45 2.98 1.26
CA LEU A 548 21.53 3.72 2.12
C LEU A 548 20.29 2.90 2.46
N ILE A 549 19.73 2.19 1.49
CA ILE A 549 18.55 1.31 1.68
C ILE A 549 18.90 0.16 2.62
N ARG A 550 20.05 -0.51 2.41
CA ARG A 550 20.49 -1.61 3.27
C ARG A 550 20.73 -1.18 4.72
N ALA A 551 21.25 0.03 4.91
CA ALA A 551 21.57 0.55 6.23
C ALA A 551 20.36 1.12 6.98
N GLY A 552 19.36 1.67 6.27
CA GLY A 552 18.36 2.52 6.89
C GLY A 552 16.91 2.06 6.75
N VAL A 553 16.60 1.02 5.95
CA VAL A 553 15.23 0.49 5.87
C VAL A 553 14.87 -0.25 7.15
N VAL A 554 13.76 0.14 7.77
CA VAL A 554 13.30 -0.40 9.06
C VAL A 554 12.37 -1.62 8.94
N VAL A 555 11.94 -1.98 7.72
CA VAL A 555 11.12 -3.17 7.46
C VAL A 555 12.04 -4.36 7.13
N PRO A 556 12.19 -5.35 8.03
CA PRO A 556 13.28 -6.33 7.97
C PRO A 556 13.34 -7.16 6.67
N GLY A 557 12.17 -7.54 6.12
CA GLY A 557 12.10 -8.38 4.91
C GLY A 557 12.53 -7.64 3.62
N PHE A 558 12.34 -6.33 3.54
CA PHE A 558 12.49 -5.57 2.29
C PHE A 558 13.89 -5.69 1.68
N VAL A 559 14.94 -5.55 2.48
CA VAL A 559 16.34 -5.63 1.99
C VAL A 559 16.67 -7.03 1.48
N ALA A 560 16.25 -8.07 2.20
CA ALA A 560 16.51 -9.46 1.81
C ALA A 560 15.76 -9.82 0.51
N GLU A 561 14.50 -9.44 0.41
CA GLU A 561 13.66 -9.69 -0.77
C GLU A 561 14.12 -8.92 -2.02
N SER A 562 14.68 -7.71 -1.83
CA SER A 562 15.14 -6.82 -2.91
C SER A 562 16.63 -6.96 -3.22
N ALA A 563 17.37 -7.83 -2.54
CA ALA A 563 18.84 -7.88 -2.61
C ALA A 563 19.40 -7.94 -4.04
N PRO A 564 18.95 -8.82 -4.97
CA PRO A 564 19.46 -8.84 -6.33
C PRO A 564 19.21 -7.54 -7.11
N TRP A 565 18.07 -6.91 -6.89
CA TRP A 565 17.74 -5.61 -7.51
C TRP A 565 18.62 -4.49 -6.98
N LEU A 566 18.92 -4.49 -5.68
CA LEU A 566 19.85 -3.53 -5.08
C LEU A 566 21.28 -3.71 -5.61
N ASP A 567 21.76 -4.97 -5.76
CA ASP A 567 23.07 -5.26 -6.34
C ASP A 567 23.16 -4.78 -7.79
N ALA A 568 22.14 -5.07 -8.60
CA ALA A 568 22.07 -4.61 -9.97
C ALA A 568 22.00 -3.07 -10.06
N THR A 569 21.20 -2.42 -9.18
CA THR A 569 21.10 -0.95 -9.14
C THR A 569 22.43 -0.29 -8.82
N ALA A 570 23.23 -0.85 -7.89
CA ALA A 570 24.57 -0.35 -7.58
C ALA A 570 25.51 -0.39 -8.79
N LEU A 571 25.43 -1.44 -9.60
CA LEU A 571 26.23 -1.57 -10.81
C LEU A 571 25.76 -0.60 -11.90
N TRP A 572 24.46 -0.52 -12.13
CA TRP A 572 23.89 0.40 -13.11
C TRP A 572 24.12 1.88 -12.73
N GLY A 573 24.01 2.25 -11.46
CA GLY A 573 24.32 3.60 -10.98
C GLY A 573 25.77 3.99 -11.25
N ARG A 574 26.72 3.08 -11.00
CA ARG A 574 28.14 3.29 -11.32
C ARG A 574 28.39 3.35 -12.83
N ALA A 575 27.70 2.51 -13.62
CA ALA A 575 27.77 2.58 -15.07
C ALA A 575 27.28 3.93 -15.60
N LEU A 576 26.17 4.44 -15.07
CA LEU A 576 25.65 5.76 -15.43
C LEU A 576 26.63 6.90 -15.05
N LYS A 577 27.26 6.83 -13.87
CA LYS A 577 28.32 7.80 -13.48
C LYS A 577 29.46 7.85 -14.48
N LEU A 578 29.97 6.70 -14.87
CA LEU A 578 31.03 6.61 -15.87
C LEU A 578 30.56 7.12 -17.24
N THR A 579 29.32 6.82 -17.61
CA THR A 579 28.71 7.31 -18.85
C THR A 579 28.65 8.84 -18.85
N VAL A 580 28.15 9.46 -17.78
CA VAL A 580 28.10 10.92 -17.67
C VAL A 580 29.51 11.52 -17.69
N SER A 581 30.47 10.93 -16.97
CA SER A 581 31.86 11.39 -17.00
C SER A 581 32.47 11.28 -18.40
N GLY A 582 32.11 10.23 -19.14
CA GLY A 582 32.52 10.06 -20.55
C GLY A 582 31.93 11.13 -21.46
N LEU A 583 30.64 11.47 -21.29
CA LEU A 583 29.98 12.57 -22.02
C LEU A 583 30.68 13.91 -21.74
N VAL A 584 30.97 14.21 -20.48
CA VAL A 584 31.71 15.43 -20.09
C VAL A 584 33.10 15.47 -20.71
N ALA A 585 33.84 14.36 -20.66
CA ALA A 585 35.20 14.26 -21.24
C ALA A 585 35.16 14.49 -22.76
N ALA A 586 34.18 13.94 -23.46
CA ALA A 586 34.05 14.07 -24.92
C ALA A 586 33.71 15.51 -25.40
N LEU A 587 33.25 16.40 -24.52
CA LEU A 587 33.04 17.82 -24.82
C LEU A 587 34.36 18.60 -24.87
N ASP A 588 35.47 18.05 -24.31
CA ASP A 588 36.82 18.58 -24.49
C ASP A 588 37.46 17.95 -25.73
N PRO A 589 37.94 18.74 -26.70
CA PRO A 589 38.64 18.21 -27.89
C PRO A 589 39.82 17.28 -27.60
N ALA A 590 40.45 17.39 -26.43
CA ALA A 590 41.54 16.52 -25.98
C ALA A 590 41.03 15.29 -25.18
N GLY A 591 39.74 15.14 -24.96
CA GLY A 591 39.15 14.16 -24.04
C GLY A 591 38.71 12.84 -24.69
N GLU A 592 38.85 12.63 -26.00
CA GLU A 592 38.35 11.48 -26.75
C GLU A 592 38.79 10.14 -26.19
N ASP A 593 40.11 9.96 -25.93
CA ASP A 593 40.65 8.73 -25.35
C ASP A 593 40.09 8.46 -23.95
N THR A 594 39.91 9.53 -23.14
CA THR A 594 39.34 9.42 -21.81
C THR A 594 37.86 9.02 -21.87
N ALA A 595 37.11 9.61 -22.76
CA ALA A 595 35.69 9.30 -23.00
C ALA A 595 35.52 7.83 -23.41
N THR A 596 36.30 7.38 -24.41
CA THR A 596 36.29 5.99 -24.92
C THR A 596 36.53 4.99 -23.80
N ARG A 597 37.55 5.22 -22.96
CA ARG A 597 37.86 4.34 -21.81
C ARG A 597 36.69 4.33 -20.80
N LEU A 598 36.12 5.49 -20.46
CA LEU A 598 35.04 5.57 -19.50
C LEU A 598 33.78 4.86 -20.00
N PHE A 599 33.43 4.99 -21.27
CA PHE A 599 32.31 4.26 -21.87
C PHE A 599 32.56 2.74 -21.91
N ALA A 600 33.78 2.30 -22.18
CA ALA A 600 34.11 0.89 -22.13
C ALA A 600 34.00 0.30 -20.69
N GLU A 601 34.42 1.05 -19.68
CA GLU A 601 34.25 0.67 -18.27
C GLU A 601 32.78 0.63 -17.88
N ALA A 602 31.98 1.62 -18.30
CA ALA A 602 30.53 1.64 -18.08
C ALA A 602 29.84 0.41 -18.68
N GLY A 603 30.17 0.07 -19.93
CA GLY A 603 29.68 -1.14 -20.59
C GLY A 603 30.07 -2.43 -19.86
N GLY A 604 31.27 -2.47 -19.27
CA GLY A 604 31.71 -3.59 -18.43
C GLY A 604 30.89 -3.77 -17.16
N LEU A 605 30.48 -2.66 -16.51
CA LEU A 605 29.58 -2.70 -15.35
C LEU A 605 28.14 -3.07 -15.75
N ALA A 606 27.65 -2.55 -16.87
CA ALA A 606 26.34 -2.88 -17.40
C ALA A 606 26.19 -4.40 -17.64
N LYS A 607 27.18 -5.03 -18.31
CA LYS A 607 27.21 -6.48 -18.52
C LYS A 607 27.20 -7.28 -17.20
N LYS A 608 27.86 -6.80 -16.15
CA LYS A 608 27.83 -7.45 -14.82
C LYS A 608 26.45 -7.31 -14.17
N ALA A 609 25.79 -6.17 -14.33
CA ALA A 609 24.44 -5.95 -13.82
C ALA A 609 23.41 -6.84 -14.54
N GLU A 610 23.48 -6.95 -15.87
CA GLU A 610 22.63 -7.80 -16.70
C GLU A 610 22.77 -9.31 -16.38
N ALA A 611 23.90 -9.72 -15.82
CA ALA A 611 24.15 -11.11 -15.41
C ALA A 611 23.53 -11.47 -14.04
N ILE A 612 22.97 -10.51 -13.31
CA ILE A 612 22.31 -10.78 -12.02
C ILE A 612 20.89 -11.31 -12.29
N HIS A 613 20.56 -12.38 -11.60
CA HIS A 613 19.26 -13.04 -11.68
C HIS A 613 18.46 -12.90 -10.38
N SER A 614 17.14 -13.05 -10.47
CA SER A 614 16.26 -13.17 -9.32
C SER A 614 16.67 -14.36 -8.44
N ILE A 615 16.27 -14.33 -7.17
CA ILE A 615 16.54 -15.43 -6.23
C ILE A 615 15.82 -16.69 -6.74
N PRO A 616 16.52 -17.79 -7.04
CA PRO A 616 15.89 -18.99 -7.57
C PRO A 616 14.78 -19.51 -6.65
N GLY A 617 13.62 -19.77 -7.23
CA GLY A 617 12.45 -20.27 -6.52
C GLY A 617 11.74 -19.26 -5.61
N ALA A 618 12.21 -18.00 -5.53
CA ALA A 618 11.51 -16.96 -4.77
C ALA A 618 10.31 -16.37 -5.51
N VAL A 619 10.24 -16.55 -6.83
CA VAL A 619 9.15 -16.13 -7.71
C VAL A 619 8.80 -17.28 -8.65
N ARG A 620 7.61 -17.22 -9.25
CA ARG A 620 7.17 -18.25 -10.21
C ARG A 620 8.02 -18.26 -11.49
N PHE A 621 8.42 -17.11 -11.99
CA PHE A 621 9.24 -16.95 -13.20
C PHE A 621 10.55 -16.27 -12.86
N ASP A 622 11.61 -17.07 -12.69
CA ASP A 622 12.97 -16.59 -12.52
C ASP A 622 13.48 -15.92 -13.81
N GLY A 623 14.35 -14.92 -13.67
CA GLY A 623 14.90 -14.23 -14.82
C GLY A 623 16.00 -13.23 -14.46
N PRO A 624 16.67 -12.66 -15.47
CA PRO A 624 17.62 -11.58 -15.25
C PRO A 624 16.90 -10.37 -14.65
N ILE A 625 17.54 -9.73 -13.69
CA ILE A 625 17.02 -8.55 -13.00
C ILE A 625 16.87 -7.39 -13.99
N LYS A 626 15.73 -6.70 -13.89
CA LYS A 626 15.40 -5.53 -14.70
C LYS A 626 15.56 -4.25 -13.88
N ILE A 627 16.41 -3.33 -14.34
CA ILE A 627 16.65 -2.02 -13.72
C ILE A 627 16.46 -0.95 -14.78
N ALA A 628 15.37 -0.22 -14.74
CA ALA A 628 15.05 0.83 -15.72
C ALA A 628 15.31 0.39 -17.18
N ASP A 629 14.99 -0.88 -17.49
CA ASP A 629 15.26 -1.50 -18.79
C ASP A 629 14.51 -0.78 -19.92
N GLY A 630 15.15 -0.62 -21.08
CA GLY A 630 14.67 0.20 -22.18
C GLY A 630 14.93 1.72 -22.01
N VAL A 631 15.41 2.13 -20.84
CA VAL A 631 15.79 3.53 -20.54
C VAL A 631 17.26 3.61 -20.21
N LEU A 632 17.68 3.02 -19.09
CA LEU A 632 19.04 3.13 -18.58
C LEU A 632 20.04 2.29 -19.41
N ASP A 633 19.71 1.04 -19.68
CA ASP A 633 20.52 0.13 -20.51
C ASP A 633 20.70 0.67 -21.94
N THR A 634 19.64 1.21 -22.51
CA THR A 634 19.68 1.84 -23.83
C THR A 634 20.56 3.09 -23.83
N PHE A 635 20.39 3.95 -22.80
CA PHE A 635 21.19 5.17 -22.71
C PHE A 635 22.68 4.89 -22.53
N VAL A 636 23.07 4.00 -21.62
CA VAL A 636 24.48 3.63 -21.38
C VAL A 636 25.12 3.05 -22.66
N ARG A 637 24.38 2.27 -23.42
CA ARG A 637 24.84 1.69 -24.70
C ARG A 637 25.00 2.73 -25.80
N ASP A 638 24.05 3.66 -25.90
CA ASP A 638 23.96 4.61 -27.02
C ASP A 638 24.77 5.89 -26.77
N ALA A 639 25.14 6.20 -25.51
CA ALA A 639 25.81 7.43 -25.11
C ALA A 639 27.10 7.73 -25.90
N PRO A 640 27.98 6.74 -26.22
CA PRO A 640 29.13 7.00 -27.08
C PRO A 640 28.76 7.62 -28.42
N GLY A 641 27.63 7.19 -29.00
CA GLY A 641 27.12 7.68 -30.28
C GLY A 641 26.63 9.10 -30.29
N LEU A 642 26.39 9.69 -29.11
CA LEU A 642 25.95 11.09 -28.99
C LEU A 642 27.09 12.08 -29.14
N VAL A 643 28.33 11.66 -28.87
CA VAL A 643 29.48 12.59 -28.74
C VAL A 643 30.76 12.13 -29.45
N LEU A 644 30.92 10.83 -29.74
CA LEU A 644 32.11 10.30 -30.41
C LEU A 644 31.91 10.08 -31.92
N PRO A 645 32.92 10.30 -32.78
CA PRO A 645 32.86 9.94 -34.19
C PRO A 645 32.78 8.41 -34.36
N GLU A 646 32.28 7.94 -35.52
CA GLU A 646 32.14 6.51 -35.82
C GLU A 646 33.43 5.71 -35.68
N SER A 647 34.57 6.33 -35.93
CA SER A 647 35.90 5.71 -35.82
C SER A 647 36.37 5.46 -34.39
N ALA A 648 35.77 6.08 -33.39
CA ALA A 648 36.12 6.02 -31.97
C ALA A 648 35.08 5.29 -31.08
N ARG A 649 34.06 4.71 -31.71
CA ARG A 649 32.95 3.99 -31.05
C ARG A 649 33.24 2.53 -30.79
#